data_f63747c15175fcb879823e2c12427219
#
_entry.id   f63747c15175fcb879823e2c12427219
#
_cell.length_a   1.000
_cell.length_b   1.000
_cell.length_c   1.000
_cell.angle_alpha   90.00
_cell.angle_beta   90.00
_cell.angle_gamma   90.00
#
_symmetry.space_group_name_H-M   'P 1'
#
loop_
_entity.id
_entity.type
_entity.pdbx_description
1 polymer ?
#
loop_
_entity_poly.entity_id
_entity_poly.type
_entity_poly.pdbx_seq_one_letter_code
_entity_poly.pdbx_strand_id
1 'polypeptide(L)'
;VTVNERAAILPDVFARWFAGRGWAPRAHQLELLAKARAGRSVLLIAPTGGGKTLAGFLPSLVELSEGRAGLHLSPHAGRGRRAEGVAGEGAFRQALNFAAPSPGADLRSSPPSPRTRGEGNGLHTLYISPLKALAVDIARNLEAPVLEMGLPIRIETRTGDTPASKRQRQRRDPPQILLTTPEQLALLLASADAPYLFGSLKRVILDELHALVTSKRGDLLSLGLARLFRLALSLAGIGLSATVAEPEELARFMVPQRAGAAREACADLIVAEGGAAPDVSMLDTRERLPWAGHSARHALDEIYRLIKTHRTTLVFVNTRSQAESIFQQLWHINDDNLAIALHHGSLDVAQRRKVEDAMAAGRLRAVVCTSSLDLGVDWGDVDLVINVGAPKGASRLLQRIGRANHRMDDPSKGVLVPANRFEVLECRAALDAIAENAQDTPPLRVGALDVLAQHVLGCACGEPFRSDELYAEVTTAAPYAGLTRPDFAAVVDFVATGGYALKAYERFARIRQGKDGRWRIAHPNVAQRYRLNVGTIVEADMLKVRLVRSRASKMIPRGGRLLGQVEEYFVETMVPGDTFVFAGEILKYKALVEDDVYVSRSTAEDPKVPAYEGGKFPLSTYLAARVRNIIAHPQEWRELPAQVREWLEIQEWRSQMPGARELLVETFPRANKHYLVCYPFEGRLAHQTLGMLLTRRLERARLRPLGFVANEYALAVWGLGDVAQRIARGEFALADLFDEDMLGDDLEAWLAESALMKRTFRNCAIIAGLIERRFPGQEKPRRQVTISTDLVYDVLRSHQPDHVLLRAARADAATGLLDVRRLAEMLSRIKGRIVHKALDHVSPLAVPVMLEIGRETVYGEAADSLLAEAADELVKEAMQ
;
A
#
# COMPACT_ATOMS: atom_id res chain seq x y z
N VAL A 1 -36.43 9.97 9.09
CA VAL A 1 -37.19 9.04 8.21
C VAL A 1 -37.70 7.93 9.05
N THR A 2 -39.05 7.84 9.21
CA THR A 2 -39.69 6.83 10.04
C THR A 2 -39.55 5.43 9.48
N VAL A 3 -39.67 4.38 10.31
CA VAL A 3 -39.48 2.96 9.91
C VAL A 3 -40.39 2.58 8.71
N ASN A 4 -41.57 3.19 8.58
CA ASN A 4 -42.49 2.94 7.47
C ASN A 4 -42.07 3.63 6.15
N GLU A 5 -41.44 4.79 6.19
CA GLU A 5 -40.88 5.44 4.98
C GLU A 5 -39.64 4.70 4.45
N ARG A 6 -38.91 3.99 5.32
CA ARG A 6 -37.72 3.18 4.96
C ARG A 6 -38.11 1.93 4.16
N ALA A 7 -39.26 1.34 4.41
CA ALA A 7 -39.71 0.15 3.66
C ALA A 7 -40.13 0.47 2.21
N ALA A 8 -40.61 1.71 1.95
CA ALA A 8 -41.06 2.13 0.62
C ALA A 8 -39.90 2.40 -0.40
N ILE A 9 -38.65 2.45 0.04
CA ILE A 9 -37.49 2.78 -0.81
C ILE A 9 -36.93 1.53 -1.52
N LEU A 10 -37.16 0.34 -0.95
CA LEU A 10 -36.60 -0.91 -1.47
C LEU A 10 -37.63 -1.65 -2.32
N PRO A 11 -37.35 -2.00 -3.60
CA PRO A 11 -38.29 -2.79 -4.41
C PRO A 11 -38.58 -4.17 -3.80
N ASP A 12 -39.79 -4.70 -4.02
CA ASP A 12 -40.28 -5.96 -3.43
C ASP A 12 -39.34 -7.18 -3.67
N VAL A 13 -38.67 -7.24 -4.80
CA VAL A 13 -37.71 -8.32 -5.10
C VAL A 13 -36.57 -8.33 -4.08
N PHE A 14 -36.03 -7.15 -3.75
CA PHE A 14 -34.97 -7.00 -2.77
C PHE A 14 -35.48 -7.24 -1.35
N ALA A 15 -36.66 -6.71 -1.00
CA ALA A 15 -37.25 -6.92 0.32
C ALA A 15 -37.48 -8.41 0.59
N ARG A 16 -37.99 -9.17 -0.39
CA ARG A 16 -38.17 -10.62 -0.30
C ARG A 16 -36.83 -11.37 -0.20
N TRP A 17 -35.81 -10.93 -0.95
CA TRP A 17 -34.49 -11.55 -0.88
C TRP A 17 -33.84 -11.38 0.51
N PHE A 18 -33.90 -10.17 1.09
CA PHE A 18 -33.45 -9.94 2.48
C PHE A 18 -34.19 -10.82 3.47
N ALA A 19 -35.51 -10.86 3.39
CA ALA A 19 -36.35 -11.67 4.27
C ALA A 19 -36.05 -13.17 4.12
N GLY A 20 -35.86 -13.66 2.89
CA GLY A 20 -35.53 -15.06 2.62
C GLY A 20 -34.20 -15.53 3.19
N ARG A 21 -33.29 -14.58 3.45
CA ARG A 21 -32.01 -14.83 4.13
C ARG A 21 -32.06 -14.57 5.63
N GLY A 22 -33.20 -14.16 6.16
CA GLY A 22 -33.34 -13.76 7.57
C GLY A 22 -32.59 -12.46 7.90
N TRP A 23 -32.33 -11.62 6.89
CA TRP A 23 -31.64 -10.35 7.05
C TRP A 23 -32.62 -9.18 7.02
N ALA A 24 -32.26 -8.08 7.71
CA ALA A 24 -32.91 -6.79 7.59
C ALA A 24 -31.92 -5.78 6.96
N PRO A 25 -32.38 -4.95 6.01
CA PRO A 25 -31.55 -3.86 5.48
C PRO A 25 -31.14 -2.91 6.62
N ARG A 26 -29.87 -2.59 6.71
CA ARG A 26 -29.34 -1.68 7.73
C ARG A 26 -29.67 -0.22 7.38
N ALA A 27 -29.75 0.65 8.40
CA ALA A 27 -30.10 2.06 8.22
C ALA A 27 -29.21 2.79 7.21
N HIS A 28 -27.88 2.60 7.32
CA HIS A 28 -26.91 3.23 6.41
C HIS A 28 -27.01 2.70 4.96
N GLN A 29 -27.48 1.47 4.75
CA GLN A 29 -27.71 0.92 3.40
C GLN A 29 -28.89 1.60 2.72
N LEU A 30 -29.97 1.83 3.46
CA LEU A 30 -31.17 2.51 2.96
C LEU A 30 -30.95 4.00 2.76
N GLU A 31 -30.19 4.65 3.66
CA GLU A 31 -29.81 6.06 3.53
C GLU A 31 -28.93 6.28 2.29
N LEU A 32 -27.94 5.40 2.08
CA LEU A 32 -27.09 5.44 0.88
C LEU A 32 -27.92 5.26 -0.39
N LEU A 33 -28.85 4.31 -0.41
CA LEU A 33 -29.75 4.09 -1.53
C LEU A 33 -30.59 5.36 -1.83
N ALA A 34 -31.14 5.99 -0.81
CA ALA A 34 -31.96 7.21 -0.97
C ALA A 34 -31.13 8.38 -1.55
N LYS A 35 -29.94 8.65 -1.00
CA LYS A 35 -29.07 9.72 -1.49
C LYS A 35 -28.55 9.44 -2.91
N ALA A 36 -28.19 8.19 -3.18
CA ALA A 36 -27.73 7.78 -4.50
C ALA A 36 -28.84 7.89 -5.58
N ARG A 37 -30.10 7.56 -5.26
CA ARG A 37 -31.26 7.80 -6.14
C ARG A 37 -31.50 9.29 -6.43
N ALA A 38 -31.16 10.16 -5.49
CA ALA A 38 -31.19 11.60 -5.69
C ALA A 38 -30.01 12.14 -6.53
N GLY A 39 -29.17 11.25 -7.11
CA GLY A 39 -28.02 11.60 -7.93
C GLY A 39 -26.82 12.16 -7.14
N ARG A 40 -26.81 12.02 -5.82
CA ARG A 40 -25.73 12.55 -4.96
C ARG A 40 -24.58 11.58 -4.87
N SER A 41 -23.34 12.11 -4.82
CA SER A 41 -22.16 11.33 -4.46
C SER A 41 -22.13 11.12 -2.95
N VAL A 42 -21.80 9.91 -2.49
CA VAL A 42 -21.90 9.52 -1.07
C VAL A 42 -20.65 8.77 -0.63
N LEU A 43 -20.08 9.14 0.52
CA LEU A 43 -19.06 8.39 1.22
C LEU A 43 -19.69 7.65 2.40
N LEU A 44 -19.58 6.32 2.41
CA LEU A 44 -19.97 5.47 3.53
C LEU A 44 -18.75 5.07 4.35
N ILE A 45 -18.74 5.48 5.61
CA ILE A 45 -17.78 5.03 6.62
C ILE A 45 -18.47 3.97 7.47
N ALA A 46 -17.95 2.74 7.46
CA ALA A 46 -18.52 1.67 8.28
C ALA A 46 -17.41 0.67 8.69
N PRO A 47 -17.52 0.04 9.87
CA PRO A 47 -16.58 -0.98 10.32
C PRO A 47 -16.60 -2.19 9.38
N THR A 48 -15.62 -3.06 9.55
CA THR A 48 -15.58 -4.36 8.85
C THR A 48 -16.80 -5.19 9.25
N GLY A 49 -17.38 -5.95 8.32
CA GLY A 49 -18.65 -6.67 8.58
C GLY A 49 -19.92 -5.81 8.53
N GLY A 50 -19.81 -4.49 8.38
CA GLY A 50 -20.93 -3.55 8.29
C GLY A 50 -21.75 -3.62 7.00
N GLY A 51 -21.49 -4.56 6.09
CA GLY A 51 -22.22 -4.71 4.83
C GLY A 51 -21.98 -3.60 3.81
N LYS A 52 -20.79 -2.96 3.86
CA LYS A 52 -20.37 -1.87 2.95
C LYS A 52 -20.55 -2.22 1.48
N THR A 53 -20.08 -3.40 1.09
CA THR A 53 -20.10 -3.84 -0.31
C THR A 53 -21.53 -3.88 -0.85
N LEU A 54 -22.43 -4.52 -0.12
CA LEU A 54 -23.85 -4.56 -0.52
C LEU A 54 -24.46 -3.15 -0.55
N ALA A 55 -24.16 -2.31 0.45
CA ALA A 55 -24.59 -0.91 0.46
C ALA A 55 -24.17 -0.16 -0.80
N GLY A 56 -22.90 -0.33 -1.23
CA GLY A 56 -22.38 0.34 -2.41
C GLY A 56 -23.01 -0.11 -3.72
N PHE A 57 -23.34 -1.39 -3.86
CA PHE A 57 -23.93 -1.93 -5.08
C PHE A 57 -25.47 -1.83 -5.12
N LEU A 58 -26.14 -1.74 -3.97
CA LEU A 58 -27.60 -1.73 -3.88
C LEU A 58 -28.25 -0.69 -4.79
N PRO A 59 -27.79 0.59 -4.87
CA PRO A 59 -28.36 1.56 -5.80
C PRO A 59 -28.28 1.12 -7.26
N SER A 60 -27.14 0.56 -7.66
CA SER A 60 -26.92 0.09 -9.04
C SER A 60 -27.79 -1.12 -9.38
N LEU A 61 -27.90 -2.08 -8.46
CA LEU A 61 -28.74 -3.27 -8.65
C LEU A 61 -30.23 -2.89 -8.77
N VAL A 62 -30.69 -1.97 -7.92
CA VAL A 62 -32.08 -1.47 -7.95
C VAL A 62 -32.35 -0.74 -9.26
N GLU A 63 -31.53 0.23 -9.66
CA GLU A 63 -31.71 0.98 -10.92
C GLU A 63 -31.71 0.08 -12.16
N LEU A 64 -30.80 -0.91 -12.19
CA LEU A 64 -30.73 -1.87 -13.30
C LEU A 64 -31.91 -2.84 -13.33
N SER A 65 -32.54 -3.13 -12.19
CA SER A 65 -33.77 -3.93 -12.11
C SER A 65 -35.00 -3.16 -12.58
N GLU A 66 -35.14 -1.88 -12.23
CA GLU A 66 -36.25 -0.99 -12.57
C GLU A 66 -36.23 -0.56 -14.04
N GLY A 67 -35.06 -0.24 -14.61
CA GLY A 67 -34.89 0.21 -16.00
C GLY A 67 -35.36 -0.77 -17.06
N ARG A 68 -35.60 -2.04 -16.74
CA ARG A 68 -36.15 -3.07 -17.63
C ARG A 68 -37.62 -3.40 -17.36
N ALA A 69 -38.16 -3.06 -16.20
CA ALA A 69 -39.58 -3.24 -15.93
C ALA A 69 -40.46 -2.33 -16.83
N GLY A 70 -39.93 -1.16 -17.24
CA GLY A 70 -40.57 -0.26 -18.20
C GLY A 70 -40.63 -0.76 -19.67
N LEU A 71 -39.83 -1.75 -20.04
CA LEU A 71 -39.78 -2.32 -21.39
C LEU A 71 -40.74 -3.49 -21.58
N HIS A 72 -41.38 -4.01 -20.55
CA HIS A 72 -42.34 -5.11 -20.64
C HIS A 72 -43.84 -4.68 -20.67
N LEU A 73 -44.14 -3.38 -20.68
CA LEU A 73 -45.49 -2.86 -20.71
C LEU A 73 -45.75 -1.99 -21.97
N SER A 74 -45.52 -2.57 -23.14
CA SER A 74 -46.12 -2.09 -24.37
C SER A 74 -46.71 -3.26 -25.11
N PRO A 75 -48.05 -3.42 -25.15
CA PRO A 75 -48.70 -4.40 -26.00
C PRO A 75 -48.78 -3.82 -27.42
N HIS A 76 -47.83 -4.11 -28.28
CA HIS A 76 -48.10 -3.96 -29.71
C HIS A 76 -48.73 -5.25 -30.29
N ALA A 77 -50.03 -5.22 -30.38
CA ALA A 77 -50.78 -6.05 -31.30
C ALA A 77 -50.44 -5.68 -32.76
N GLY A 78 -50.10 -6.62 -33.60
CA GLY A 78 -49.98 -6.40 -35.01
C GLY A 78 -49.43 -7.61 -35.77
N ARG A 79 -50.28 -8.55 -36.08
CA ARG A 79 -50.39 -9.42 -37.29
C ARG A 79 -49.14 -9.70 -38.08
N GLY A 80 -48.68 -10.94 -38.11
CA GLY A 80 -48.95 -11.90 -39.14
C GLY A 80 -47.95 -12.00 -40.26
N ARG A 81 -47.17 -13.10 -40.29
CA ARG A 81 -47.14 -14.05 -41.40
C ARG A 81 -46.14 -15.17 -41.10
N ARG A 82 -46.64 -16.38 -41.19
CA ARG A 82 -45.87 -17.63 -41.24
C ARG A 82 -45.09 -17.71 -42.55
N ALA A 83 -43.89 -18.26 -42.50
CA ALA A 83 -43.35 -19.07 -43.59
C ALA A 83 -42.49 -20.15 -42.95
N GLU A 84 -42.93 -21.35 -43.24
CA GLU A 84 -42.25 -22.65 -42.99
C GLU A 84 -41.06 -22.82 -43.97
N GLY A 85 -40.07 -23.60 -43.58
CA GLY A 85 -39.07 -24.09 -44.51
C GLY A 85 -37.80 -24.62 -43.85
N VAL A 86 -37.88 -25.90 -43.45
CA VAL A 86 -37.02 -27.05 -43.76
C VAL A 86 -35.56 -27.03 -43.30
N ALA A 87 -35.25 -28.07 -42.51
CA ALA A 87 -33.96 -28.56 -42.08
C ALA A 87 -33.04 -28.97 -43.27
N GLY A 88 -31.73 -28.92 -43.02
CA GLY A 88 -30.71 -29.53 -43.86
C GLY A 88 -29.39 -29.69 -43.13
N GLU A 89 -29.11 -30.91 -42.73
CA GLU A 89 -27.82 -31.40 -42.22
C GLU A 89 -26.71 -31.34 -43.28
N GLY A 90 -25.48 -31.25 -42.84
CA GLY A 90 -24.28 -31.54 -43.64
C GLY A 90 -22.99 -31.00 -43.13
N ALA A 91 -22.36 -31.66 -42.39
CA ALA A 91 -21.07 -32.36 -42.19
C ALA A 91 -19.84 -31.85 -42.99
N PHE A 92 -18.77 -31.66 -42.25
CA PHE A 92 -17.35 -32.04 -42.43
C PHE A 92 -16.47 -31.40 -43.54
N ARG A 93 -15.34 -30.97 -43.08
CA ARG A 93 -13.90 -31.20 -43.36
C ARG A 93 -13.01 -29.99 -43.58
N GLN A 94 -12.02 -29.92 -42.73
CA GLN A 94 -10.57 -29.63 -42.89
C GLN A 94 -10.09 -29.01 -44.21
N ALA A 95 -9.27 -27.93 -44.08
CA ALA A 95 -7.93 -27.90 -44.66
C ALA A 95 -7.13 -26.70 -44.12
N LEU A 96 -5.95 -26.99 -43.64
CA LEU A 96 -4.82 -26.11 -43.39
C LEU A 96 -4.29 -25.57 -44.72
N ASN A 97 -3.99 -24.26 -44.83
CA ASN A 97 -2.92 -23.78 -45.69
C ASN A 97 -2.34 -22.45 -45.20
N PHE A 98 -1.07 -22.49 -44.93
CA PHE A 98 -0.21 -21.32 -44.75
C PHE A 98 0.06 -20.64 -46.08
N ALA A 99 -0.17 -19.33 -46.17
CA ALA A 99 0.42 -18.48 -47.20
C ALA A 99 0.71 -17.10 -46.60
N ALA A 100 1.95 -16.65 -46.67
CA ALA A 100 2.42 -15.32 -46.32
C ALA A 100 1.89 -14.28 -47.34
N PRO A 101 1.49 -13.07 -46.92
CA PRO A 101 1.20 -11.99 -47.84
C PRO A 101 2.40 -11.05 -48.02
N SER A 102 2.64 -10.72 -49.28
CA SER A 102 3.51 -9.68 -49.79
C SER A 102 3.04 -8.24 -49.43
N PRO A 103 3.89 -7.23 -49.43
CA PRO A 103 3.56 -5.88 -49.00
C PRO A 103 2.95 -5.03 -50.11
N GLY A 104 1.95 -4.24 -49.77
CA GLY A 104 1.47 -3.15 -50.62
C GLY A 104 -0.04 -3.08 -50.78
N ALA A 105 -0.74 -2.40 -49.90
CA ALA A 105 -2.01 -1.77 -50.23
C ALA A 105 -2.31 -0.62 -49.25
N ASP A 106 -2.56 0.55 -49.79
CA ASP A 106 -3.05 1.75 -49.15
C ASP A 106 -4.32 1.48 -48.32
N LEU A 107 -4.24 1.69 -47.03
CA LEU A 107 -5.38 1.70 -46.10
C LEU A 107 -5.71 3.13 -45.69
N ARG A 108 -6.39 3.85 -46.56
CA ARG A 108 -7.29 4.93 -46.15
C ARG A 108 -8.59 4.31 -45.69
N SER A 109 -8.67 3.89 -44.43
CA SER A 109 -9.94 3.57 -43.80
C SER A 109 -10.53 4.80 -43.17
N SER A 110 -11.63 5.29 -43.69
CA SER A 110 -12.52 6.25 -43.03
C SER A 110 -12.93 5.73 -41.65
N PRO A 111 -13.05 6.59 -40.59
CA PRO A 111 -13.55 6.13 -39.33
C PRO A 111 -14.99 5.62 -39.47
N PRO A 112 -15.37 4.52 -38.83
CA PRO A 112 -16.73 4.02 -38.83
C PRO A 112 -17.65 5.09 -38.21
N SER A 113 -18.72 5.43 -38.89
CA SER A 113 -19.78 6.33 -38.43
C SER A 113 -20.36 5.83 -37.09
N PRO A 114 -20.79 6.77 -36.22
CA PRO A 114 -21.36 6.40 -34.92
C PRO A 114 -22.63 5.56 -35.15
N ARG A 115 -22.59 4.30 -34.74
CA ARG A 115 -23.77 3.45 -34.70
C ARG A 115 -24.71 3.99 -33.66
N THR A 116 -25.90 4.45 -34.05
CA THR A 116 -27.01 4.76 -33.16
C THR A 116 -27.36 3.52 -32.32
N ARG A 117 -27.24 3.65 -31.01
CA ARG A 117 -27.50 2.60 -30.03
C ARG A 117 -28.95 2.57 -29.62
N GLY A 118 -29.52 1.37 -29.50
CA GLY A 118 -30.72 1.14 -28.72
C GLY A 118 -30.40 1.40 -27.23
N GLU A 119 -31.23 2.16 -26.56
CA GLU A 119 -31.19 2.43 -25.14
C GLU A 119 -31.19 1.10 -24.35
N GLY A 120 -30.12 0.83 -23.55
CA GLY A 120 -30.14 -0.28 -22.60
C GLY A 120 -28.88 -1.14 -22.42
N ASN A 121 -27.86 -1.08 -23.28
CA ASN A 121 -26.70 -2.00 -23.24
C ASN A 121 -25.34 -1.33 -23.00
N GLY A 122 -25.23 -0.28 -22.19
CA GLY A 122 -24.00 0.37 -21.83
C GLY A 122 -23.45 -0.01 -20.46
N LEU A 123 -22.20 0.36 -20.16
CA LEU A 123 -21.64 0.27 -18.82
C LEU A 123 -22.39 1.23 -17.90
N HIS A 124 -23.06 0.69 -16.87
CA HIS A 124 -23.82 1.45 -15.89
C HIS A 124 -23.01 1.77 -14.66
N THR A 125 -22.26 0.78 -14.15
CA THR A 125 -21.51 0.89 -12.88
C THR A 125 -20.07 0.42 -13.07
N LEU A 126 -19.13 1.26 -12.61
CA LEU A 126 -17.73 0.93 -12.54
C LEU A 126 -17.32 0.79 -11.06
N TYR A 127 -16.81 -0.36 -10.67
CA TYR A 127 -16.26 -0.59 -9.34
C TYR A 127 -14.73 -0.60 -9.42
N ILE A 128 -14.08 0.12 -8.51
CA ILE A 128 -12.63 0.28 -8.44
C ILE A 128 -12.14 -0.13 -7.06
N SER A 129 -11.21 -1.06 -7.03
CA SER A 129 -10.61 -1.63 -5.83
C SER A 129 -9.09 -1.52 -5.87
N PRO A 130 -8.40 -1.39 -4.71
CA PRO A 130 -6.95 -1.38 -4.65
C PRO A 130 -6.32 -2.72 -5.05
N LEU A 131 -7.02 -3.84 -4.91
CA LEU A 131 -6.50 -5.17 -5.16
C LEU A 131 -7.28 -5.93 -6.22
N LYS A 132 -6.54 -6.68 -7.07
CA LYS A 132 -7.14 -7.58 -8.07
C LYS A 132 -7.96 -8.69 -7.41
N ALA A 133 -7.46 -9.27 -6.31
CA ALA A 133 -8.13 -10.33 -5.56
C ALA A 133 -9.49 -9.86 -5.04
N LEU A 134 -9.54 -8.67 -4.44
CA LEU A 134 -10.78 -8.07 -3.95
C LEU A 134 -11.81 -7.88 -5.07
N ALA A 135 -11.39 -7.38 -6.24
CA ALA A 135 -12.31 -7.23 -7.37
C ALA A 135 -12.90 -8.57 -7.83
N VAL A 136 -12.14 -9.66 -7.78
CA VAL A 136 -12.60 -11.01 -8.14
C VAL A 136 -13.55 -11.58 -7.09
N ASP A 137 -13.22 -11.39 -5.80
CA ASP A 137 -14.04 -11.86 -4.67
C ASP A 137 -15.41 -11.16 -4.65
N ILE A 138 -15.40 -9.84 -4.76
CA ILE A 138 -16.63 -9.05 -4.84
C ILE A 138 -17.50 -9.45 -6.02
N ALA A 139 -16.92 -9.77 -7.19
CA ALA A 139 -17.68 -10.24 -8.32
C ALA A 139 -18.42 -11.55 -7.99
N ARG A 140 -17.75 -12.51 -7.35
CA ARG A 140 -18.36 -13.78 -6.91
C ARG A 140 -19.48 -13.54 -5.88
N ASN A 141 -19.22 -12.67 -4.91
CA ASN A 141 -20.19 -12.36 -3.86
C ASN A 141 -21.43 -11.61 -4.38
N LEU A 142 -21.34 -10.91 -5.50
CA LEU A 142 -22.46 -10.25 -6.17
C LEU A 142 -23.22 -11.17 -7.14
N GLU A 143 -22.56 -12.16 -7.73
CA GLU A 143 -23.22 -13.09 -8.66
C GLU A 143 -24.34 -13.90 -7.97
N ALA A 144 -24.13 -14.33 -6.70
CA ALA A 144 -25.13 -15.09 -5.97
C ALA A 144 -26.43 -14.30 -5.74
N PRO A 145 -26.43 -13.08 -5.15
CA PRO A 145 -27.65 -12.26 -5.00
C PRO A 145 -28.34 -11.96 -6.33
N VAL A 146 -27.57 -11.67 -7.38
CA VAL A 146 -28.12 -11.37 -8.72
C VAL A 146 -28.84 -12.58 -9.30
N LEU A 147 -28.29 -13.78 -9.16
CA LEU A 147 -28.90 -15.03 -9.61
C LEU A 147 -30.14 -15.39 -8.78
N GLU A 148 -30.06 -15.28 -7.45
CA GLU A 148 -31.15 -15.58 -6.53
C GLU A 148 -32.37 -14.66 -6.74
N MET A 149 -32.13 -13.39 -7.04
CA MET A 149 -33.19 -12.43 -7.39
C MET A 149 -33.64 -12.51 -8.85
N GLY A 150 -33.00 -13.34 -9.68
CA GLY A 150 -33.32 -13.44 -11.11
C GLY A 150 -33.03 -12.16 -11.90
N LEU A 151 -32.09 -11.33 -11.47
CA LEU A 151 -31.77 -10.07 -12.13
C LEU A 151 -30.92 -10.32 -13.39
N PRO A 152 -31.28 -9.81 -14.57
CA PRO A 152 -30.55 -10.01 -15.82
C PRO A 152 -29.37 -9.04 -15.93
N ILE A 153 -28.50 -9.03 -14.93
CA ILE A 153 -27.34 -8.11 -14.81
C ILE A 153 -26.07 -8.90 -15.07
N ARG A 154 -25.26 -8.45 -16.03
CA ARG A 154 -23.96 -9.02 -16.33
C ARG A 154 -22.86 -8.29 -15.56
N ILE A 155 -22.19 -9.03 -14.68
CA ILE A 155 -21.07 -8.57 -13.86
C ILE A 155 -19.79 -9.18 -14.40
N GLU A 156 -18.77 -8.36 -14.66
CA GLU A 156 -17.49 -8.85 -15.13
C GLU A 156 -16.31 -8.14 -14.47
N THR A 157 -15.20 -8.87 -14.33
CA THR A 157 -13.94 -8.33 -13.86
C THR A 157 -13.01 -7.98 -15.03
N ARG A 158 -12.24 -6.87 -14.86
CA ARG A 158 -11.14 -6.51 -15.74
C ARG A 158 -9.92 -6.13 -14.93
N THR A 159 -8.97 -7.06 -14.86
CA THR A 159 -7.70 -6.92 -14.17
C THR A 159 -6.53 -7.16 -15.11
N GLY A 160 -5.29 -7.04 -14.63
CA GLY A 160 -4.10 -7.40 -15.40
C GLY A 160 -4.12 -8.85 -15.92
N ASP A 161 -4.81 -9.75 -15.20
CA ASP A 161 -4.85 -11.18 -15.48
C ASP A 161 -6.00 -11.58 -16.44
N THR A 162 -6.88 -10.64 -16.80
CA THR A 162 -8.01 -10.89 -17.71
C THR A 162 -7.50 -11.23 -19.13
N PRO A 163 -7.91 -12.35 -19.73
CA PRO A 163 -7.48 -12.75 -21.07
C PRO A 163 -7.76 -11.70 -22.15
N ALA A 164 -6.90 -11.60 -23.16
CA ALA A 164 -7.00 -10.60 -24.22
C ALA A 164 -8.32 -10.69 -24.99
N SER A 165 -8.83 -11.90 -25.26
CA SER A 165 -10.13 -12.15 -25.93
C SER A 165 -11.29 -11.57 -25.11
N LYS A 166 -11.31 -11.79 -23.77
CA LYS A 166 -12.32 -11.24 -22.89
C LYS A 166 -12.24 -9.70 -22.84
N ARG A 167 -11.01 -9.13 -22.78
CA ARG A 167 -10.82 -7.68 -22.83
C ARG A 167 -11.34 -7.05 -24.12
N GLN A 168 -11.14 -7.72 -25.26
CA GLN A 168 -11.63 -7.26 -26.56
C GLN A 168 -13.17 -7.32 -26.64
N ARG A 169 -13.79 -8.42 -26.13
CA ARG A 169 -15.24 -8.53 -26.02
C ARG A 169 -15.84 -7.42 -25.16
N GLN A 170 -15.30 -7.16 -23.97
CA GLN A 170 -15.74 -6.11 -23.05
C GLN A 170 -15.72 -4.70 -23.66
N ARG A 171 -14.84 -4.43 -24.62
CA ARG A 171 -14.81 -3.15 -25.35
C ARG A 171 -15.93 -3.06 -26.39
N ARG A 172 -16.31 -4.15 -27.02
CA ARG A 172 -17.37 -4.21 -28.06
C ARG A 172 -18.75 -4.30 -27.43
N ASP A 173 -18.87 -5.09 -26.37
CA ASP A 173 -20.09 -5.39 -25.65
C ASP A 173 -19.81 -5.30 -24.14
N PRO A 174 -19.85 -4.08 -23.56
CA PRO A 174 -19.55 -3.86 -22.14
C PRO A 174 -20.63 -4.47 -21.24
N PRO A 175 -20.21 -5.04 -20.07
CA PRO A 175 -21.15 -5.48 -19.04
C PRO A 175 -21.86 -4.28 -18.41
N GLN A 176 -22.96 -4.51 -17.69
CA GLN A 176 -23.63 -3.47 -16.91
C GLN A 176 -22.79 -3.04 -15.70
N ILE A 177 -22.09 -3.99 -15.06
CA ILE A 177 -21.19 -3.74 -13.93
C ILE A 177 -19.80 -4.26 -14.27
N LEU A 178 -18.79 -3.40 -14.22
CA LEU A 178 -17.38 -3.74 -14.46
C LEU A 178 -16.55 -3.48 -13.21
N LEU A 179 -15.87 -4.50 -12.69
CA LEU A 179 -14.97 -4.40 -11.56
C LEU A 179 -13.51 -4.33 -12.04
N THR A 180 -12.74 -3.37 -11.52
CA THR A 180 -11.40 -3.09 -12.03
C THR A 180 -10.45 -2.49 -10.96
N THR A 181 -9.24 -2.10 -11.38
CA THR A 181 -8.24 -1.40 -10.55
C THR A 181 -7.87 -0.05 -11.19
N PRO A 182 -7.25 0.89 -10.43
CA PRO A 182 -6.85 2.20 -10.97
C PRO A 182 -5.99 2.12 -12.23
N GLU A 183 -5.07 1.17 -12.30
CA GLU A 183 -4.18 0.98 -13.46
C GLU A 183 -4.97 0.56 -14.73
N GLN A 184 -5.96 -0.30 -14.56
CA GLN A 184 -6.80 -0.72 -15.67
C GLN A 184 -7.77 0.39 -16.12
N LEU A 185 -8.23 1.24 -15.17
CA LEU A 185 -8.99 2.44 -15.53
C LEU A 185 -8.14 3.37 -16.41
N ALA A 186 -6.88 3.65 -16.01
CA ALA A 186 -5.97 4.48 -16.80
C ALA A 186 -5.76 3.92 -18.22
N LEU A 187 -5.64 2.59 -18.37
CA LEU A 187 -5.57 1.92 -19.68
C LEU A 187 -6.84 2.09 -20.52
N LEU A 188 -8.01 2.02 -19.90
CA LEU A 188 -9.29 2.18 -20.58
C LEU A 188 -9.51 3.61 -21.05
N LEU A 189 -9.13 4.58 -20.21
CA LEU A 189 -9.22 6.02 -20.52
C LEU A 189 -8.24 6.45 -21.62
N ALA A 190 -7.10 5.78 -21.74
CA ALA A 190 -6.12 6.01 -22.80
C ALA A 190 -6.48 5.33 -24.14
N SER A 191 -7.76 5.03 -24.36
CA SER A 191 -8.29 4.42 -25.56
C SER A 191 -9.27 5.38 -26.28
N ALA A 192 -9.25 5.39 -27.61
CA ALA A 192 -10.24 6.10 -28.40
C ALA A 192 -11.70 5.66 -28.14
N ASP A 193 -11.89 4.45 -27.58
CA ASP A 193 -13.21 3.93 -27.21
C ASP A 193 -13.71 4.45 -25.85
N ALA A 194 -12.92 5.23 -25.11
CA ALA A 194 -13.28 5.70 -23.78
C ALA A 194 -14.62 6.47 -23.74
N PRO A 195 -14.93 7.41 -24.65
CA PRO A 195 -16.22 8.08 -24.71
C PRO A 195 -17.40 7.11 -24.92
N TYR A 196 -17.19 6.09 -25.75
CA TYR A 196 -18.18 5.05 -25.98
C TYR A 196 -18.40 4.16 -24.75
N LEU A 197 -17.32 3.76 -24.07
CA LEU A 197 -17.40 2.86 -22.93
C LEU A 197 -18.01 3.54 -21.69
N PHE A 198 -17.63 4.79 -21.44
CA PHE A 198 -17.98 5.49 -20.21
C PHE A 198 -19.10 6.52 -20.36
N GLY A 199 -19.51 6.88 -21.56
CA GLY A 199 -20.55 7.91 -21.78
C GLY A 199 -21.91 7.59 -21.16
N SER A 200 -22.22 6.31 -20.92
CA SER A 200 -23.44 5.84 -20.25
C SER A 200 -23.28 5.57 -18.75
N LEU A 201 -22.09 5.83 -18.18
CA LEU A 201 -21.78 5.53 -16.79
C LEU A 201 -22.62 6.39 -15.83
N LYS A 202 -23.33 5.73 -14.91
CA LYS A 202 -24.14 6.38 -13.89
C LYS A 202 -23.45 6.41 -12.54
N ARG A 203 -22.67 5.35 -12.21
CA ARG A 203 -22.06 5.20 -10.90
C ARG A 203 -20.62 4.75 -10.99
N VAL A 204 -19.79 5.33 -10.12
CA VAL A 204 -18.46 4.79 -9.78
C VAL A 204 -18.43 4.44 -8.31
N ILE A 205 -18.05 3.19 -8.00
CA ILE A 205 -17.90 2.70 -6.62
C ILE A 205 -16.41 2.59 -6.34
N LEU A 206 -15.95 3.28 -5.30
CA LEU A 206 -14.56 3.31 -4.85
C LEU A 206 -14.45 2.55 -3.54
N ASP A 207 -13.87 1.36 -3.57
CA ASP A 207 -13.77 0.51 -2.39
C ASP A 207 -12.40 0.63 -1.73
N GLU A 208 -12.37 0.48 -0.40
CA GLU A 208 -11.19 0.69 0.43
C GLU A 208 -10.47 2.02 0.09
N LEU A 209 -11.27 3.09 -0.05
CA LEU A 209 -10.79 4.39 -0.55
C LEU A 209 -9.62 4.93 0.28
N HIS A 210 -9.66 4.76 1.61
CA HIS A 210 -8.59 5.16 2.52
C HIS A 210 -7.23 4.54 2.18
N ALA A 211 -7.21 3.34 1.61
CA ALA A 211 -5.96 2.67 1.21
C ALA A 211 -5.39 3.18 -0.12
N LEU A 212 -6.20 3.87 -0.92
CA LEU A 212 -5.79 4.43 -2.22
C LEU A 212 -5.26 5.86 -2.10
N VAL A 213 -5.96 6.72 -1.38
CA VAL A 213 -5.72 8.18 -1.38
C VAL A 213 -4.36 8.61 -0.84
N THR A 214 -3.71 7.77 -0.04
CA THR A 214 -2.40 8.02 0.56
C THR A 214 -1.21 7.69 -0.35
N SER A 215 -1.47 7.25 -1.58
CA SER A 215 -0.46 6.73 -2.52
C SER A 215 -0.56 7.36 -3.91
N LYS A 216 0.48 7.23 -4.74
CA LYS A 216 0.43 7.61 -6.17
C LYS A 216 -0.66 6.87 -6.96
N ARG A 217 -1.14 5.74 -6.45
CA ARG A 217 -2.31 5.06 -7.04
C ARG A 217 -3.58 5.88 -6.86
N GLY A 218 -3.70 6.58 -5.73
CA GLY A 218 -4.76 7.56 -5.50
C GLY A 218 -4.63 8.76 -6.43
N ASP A 219 -3.41 9.27 -6.67
CA ASP A 219 -3.19 10.35 -7.63
C ASP A 219 -3.65 9.93 -9.04
N LEU A 220 -3.28 8.71 -9.48
CA LEU A 220 -3.72 8.15 -10.75
C LEU A 220 -5.24 7.97 -10.82
N LEU A 221 -5.85 7.51 -9.72
CA LEU A 221 -7.31 7.36 -9.61
C LEU A 221 -8.02 8.71 -9.69
N SER A 222 -7.55 9.73 -8.99
CA SER A 222 -8.16 11.07 -8.96
C SER A 222 -8.19 11.72 -10.35
N LEU A 223 -7.10 11.59 -11.11
CA LEU A 223 -7.04 12.02 -12.51
C LEU A 223 -7.99 11.21 -13.40
N GLY A 224 -8.10 9.91 -13.15
CA GLY A 224 -9.07 9.04 -13.81
C GLY A 224 -10.51 9.44 -13.52
N LEU A 225 -10.83 9.81 -12.27
CA LEU A 225 -12.15 10.30 -11.88
C LEU A 225 -12.49 11.64 -12.54
N ALA A 226 -11.55 12.60 -12.57
CA ALA A 226 -11.73 13.88 -13.28
C ALA A 226 -12.12 13.64 -14.74
N ARG A 227 -11.45 12.70 -15.42
CA ARG A 227 -11.77 12.31 -16.78
C ARG A 227 -13.13 11.63 -16.90
N LEU A 228 -13.51 10.75 -15.97
CA LEU A 228 -14.82 10.09 -15.96
C LEU A 228 -15.97 11.09 -15.77
N PHE A 229 -15.85 12.05 -14.86
CA PHE A 229 -16.85 13.10 -14.66
C PHE A 229 -17.02 13.98 -15.89
N ARG A 230 -15.98 14.18 -16.69
CA ARG A 230 -16.09 14.87 -17.98
C ARG A 230 -16.81 14.02 -19.04
N LEU A 231 -16.54 12.70 -19.08
CA LEU A 231 -17.12 11.80 -20.09
C LEU A 231 -18.58 11.43 -19.78
N ALA A 232 -18.97 11.40 -18.50
CA ALA A 232 -20.27 11.01 -18.01
C ALA A 232 -20.83 12.09 -17.07
N LEU A 233 -21.59 13.05 -17.62
CA LEU A 233 -22.08 14.22 -16.90
C LEU A 233 -23.06 13.89 -15.76
N SER A 234 -23.71 12.73 -15.79
CA SER A 234 -24.63 12.25 -14.74
C SER A 234 -23.96 11.29 -13.74
N LEU A 235 -22.65 11.20 -13.75
CA LEU A 235 -21.91 10.31 -12.88
C LEU A 235 -22.01 10.72 -11.40
N ALA A 236 -22.33 9.77 -10.53
CA ALA A 236 -22.26 9.92 -9.09
C ALA A 236 -21.26 8.92 -8.49
N GLY A 237 -20.47 9.37 -7.51
CA GLY A 237 -19.49 8.53 -6.80
C GLY A 237 -20.08 7.91 -5.53
N ILE A 238 -19.77 6.65 -5.28
CA ILE A 238 -20.00 5.97 -4.01
C ILE A 238 -18.64 5.54 -3.46
N GLY A 239 -18.23 6.13 -2.32
CA GLY A 239 -17.03 5.74 -1.60
C GLY A 239 -17.36 4.79 -0.47
N LEU A 240 -16.55 3.75 -0.34
CA LEU A 240 -16.61 2.80 0.76
C LEU A 240 -15.28 2.84 1.50
N SER A 241 -15.33 3.07 2.80
CA SER A 241 -14.14 3.16 3.63
C SER A 241 -14.37 2.54 5.00
N ALA A 242 -13.28 2.05 5.60
CA ALA A 242 -13.22 1.82 7.02
C ALA A 242 -13.21 3.16 7.78
N THR A 243 -13.27 3.13 9.10
CA THR A 243 -13.15 4.30 9.95
C THR A 243 -11.82 5.03 9.72
N VAL A 244 -11.86 6.34 9.60
CA VAL A 244 -10.71 7.23 9.33
C VAL A 244 -10.83 8.50 10.18
N ALA A 245 -9.72 9.19 10.42
CA ALA A 245 -9.68 10.38 11.25
C ALA A 245 -10.40 11.58 10.59
N GLU A 246 -10.19 11.77 9.29
CA GLU A 246 -10.71 12.92 8.53
C GLU A 246 -11.53 12.45 7.32
N PRO A 247 -12.81 12.05 7.53
CA PRO A 247 -13.64 11.55 6.45
C PRO A 247 -14.00 12.61 5.39
N GLU A 248 -13.99 13.90 5.74
CA GLU A 248 -14.22 15.02 4.82
C GLU A 248 -13.18 15.08 3.70
N GLU A 249 -11.93 14.77 3.99
CA GLU A 249 -10.86 14.69 3.00
C GLU A 249 -11.14 13.61 1.95
N LEU A 250 -11.63 12.46 2.38
CA LEU A 250 -12.07 11.39 1.47
C LEU A 250 -13.30 11.80 0.66
N ALA A 251 -14.25 12.49 1.29
CA ALA A 251 -15.45 12.99 0.62
C ALA A 251 -15.10 14.03 -0.45
N ARG A 252 -14.09 14.89 -0.18
CA ARG A 252 -13.55 15.86 -1.12
C ARG A 252 -12.86 15.19 -2.32
N PHE A 253 -12.09 14.13 -2.06
CA PHE A 253 -11.39 13.37 -3.11
C PHE A 253 -12.33 12.78 -4.17
N MET A 254 -13.57 12.45 -3.80
CA MET A 254 -14.51 11.72 -4.65
C MET A 254 -15.25 12.57 -5.68
N VAL A 255 -15.24 13.88 -5.55
CA VAL A 255 -16.05 14.79 -6.37
C VAL A 255 -15.19 15.85 -7.04
N PRO A 256 -15.62 16.36 -8.22
CA PRO A 256 -14.89 17.41 -8.90
C PRO A 256 -14.80 18.68 -8.06
N GLN A 257 -13.60 19.22 -7.90
CA GLN A 257 -13.33 20.49 -7.26
C GLN A 257 -13.49 21.62 -8.27
N ARG A 258 -13.83 22.82 -7.79
CA ARG A 258 -13.98 24.03 -8.63
C ARG A 258 -12.96 25.06 -8.20
N ALA A 259 -12.10 25.48 -9.12
CA ALA A 259 -11.14 26.53 -8.86
C ALA A 259 -11.85 27.82 -8.46
N GLY A 260 -11.40 28.46 -7.36
CA GLY A 260 -11.95 29.74 -6.87
C GLY A 260 -13.31 29.65 -6.21
N ALA A 261 -13.85 28.45 -5.92
CA ALA A 261 -15.08 28.30 -5.15
C ALA A 261 -14.85 28.72 -3.68
N ALA A 262 -15.83 29.41 -3.10
CA ALA A 262 -15.78 29.83 -1.70
C ALA A 262 -15.82 28.66 -0.70
N ARG A 263 -16.27 27.50 -1.13
CA ARG A 263 -16.30 26.24 -0.37
C ARG A 263 -15.91 25.07 -1.28
N GLU A 264 -15.07 24.19 -0.76
CA GLU A 264 -14.70 22.96 -1.44
C GLU A 264 -15.90 22.00 -1.59
N ALA A 265 -16.00 21.34 -2.73
CA ALA A 265 -17.07 20.38 -2.98
C ALA A 265 -16.77 19.07 -2.25
N CYS A 266 -17.77 18.52 -1.55
CA CYS A 266 -17.69 17.25 -0.83
C CYS A 266 -18.85 16.33 -1.20
N ALA A 267 -18.61 15.03 -1.20
CA ALA A 267 -19.65 14.02 -1.21
C ALA A 267 -20.41 14.02 0.13
N ASP A 268 -21.64 13.53 0.14
CA ASP A 268 -22.38 13.33 1.39
C ASP A 268 -21.70 12.26 2.25
N LEU A 269 -21.59 12.53 3.52
CA LEU A 269 -21.06 11.58 4.48
C LEU A 269 -22.19 10.77 5.14
N ILE A 270 -21.98 9.46 5.22
CA ILE A 270 -22.77 8.54 6.05
C ILE A 270 -21.78 7.78 6.92
N VAL A 271 -21.93 7.89 8.23
CA VAL A 271 -21.20 7.10 9.22
C VAL A 271 -22.13 6.05 9.78
N ALA A 272 -21.79 4.78 9.61
CA ALA A 272 -22.59 3.70 10.17
C ALA A 272 -22.47 3.69 11.69
N GLU A 273 -23.58 3.83 12.37
CA GLU A 273 -23.68 3.74 13.82
C GLU A 273 -23.86 2.29 14.26
N GLY A 274 -23.38 1.98 15.48
CA GLY A 274 -23.52 0.66 16.10
C GLY A 274 -22.43 -0.32 15.69
N GLY A 275 -22.54 -1.53 16.22
CA GLY A 275 -21.57 -2.62 16.12
C GLY A 275 -21.01 -2.98 17.48
N ALA A 276 -20.63 -4.26 17.64
CA ALA A 276 -19.99 -4.72 18.87
C ALA A 276 -18.59 -4.10 18.99
N ALA A 277 -18.24 -3.61 20.17
CA ALA A 277 -16.89 -3.15 20.46
C ALA A 277 -15.90 -4.32 20.29
N PRO A 278 -14.72 -4.09 19.68
CA PRO A 278 -13.73 -5.15 19.54
C PRO A 278 -13.19 -5.59 20.90
N ASP A 279 -13.04 -6.89 21.08
CA ASP A 279 -12.45 -7.52 22.28
C ASP A 279 -10.94 -7.70 22.00
N VAL A 280 -10.13 -6.77 22.50
CA VAL A 280 -8.69 -6.72 22.24
C VAL A 280 -7.92 -6.71 23.54
N SER A 281 -6.95 -7.60 23.64
CA SER A 281 -6.06 -7.68 24.80
C SER A 281 -4.59 -7.77 24.39
N MET A 282 -3.71 -7.46 25.32
CA MET A 282 -2.28 -7.71 25.19
C MET A 282 -1.96 -9.05 25.84
N LEU A 283 -1.18 -9.88 25.12
CA LEU A 283 -0.79 -11.21 25.60
C LEU A 283 0.11 -11.09 26.82
N ASP A 284 -0.26 -11.77 27.90
CA ASP A 284 0.61 -12.00 29.03
C ASP A 284 1.46 -13.24 28.77
N THR A 285 2.80 -13.12 28.88
CA THR A 285 3.76 -14.16 28.59
C THR A 285 4.48 -14.62 29.84
N ARG A 286 4.77 -15.92 29.92
CA ARG A 286 5.52 -16.50 31.05
C ARG A 286 7.00 -16.14 30.98
N GLU A 287 7.53 -16.06 29.77
CA GLU A 287 8.91 -15.68 29.56
C GLU A 287 9.12 -14.17 29.65
N ARG A 288 10.36 -13.77 29.94
CA ARG A 288 10.71 -12.35 30.03
C ARG A 288 10.69 -11.69 28.65
N LEU A 289 10.11 -10.50 28.59
CA LEU A 289 10.13 -9.64 27.41
C LEU A 289 11.58 -9.31 27.01
N PRO A 290 11.96 -9.52 25.75
CA PRO A 290 13.25 -9.09 25.24
C PRO A 290 13.45 -7.57 25.35
N TRP A 291 14.69 -7.13 25.47
CA TRP A 291 15.01 -5.72 25.46
C TRP A 291 14.86 -5.08 24.07
N ALA A 292 15.25 -5.83 23.03
CA ALA A 292 15.18 -5.41 21.65
C ALA A 292 14.86 -6.60 20.74
N GLY A 293 14.52 -6.34 19.49
CA GLY A 293 14.21 -7.34 18.47
C GLY A 293 12.74 -7.44 18.13
N HIS A 294 12.43 -8.31 17.17
CA HIS A 294 11.09 -8.45 16.61
C HIS A 294 10.67 -9.93 16.44
N SER A 295 11.42 -10.88 17.04
CA SER A 295 11.18 -12.32 16.82
C SER A 295 9.96 -12.87 17.55
N ALA A 296 9.57 -12.26 18.68
CA ALA A 296 8.50 -12.71 19.57
C ALA A 296 8.62 -14.19 20.01
N ARG A 297 9.85 -14.73 20.08
CA ARG A 297 10.09 -16.13 20.49
C ARG A 297 9.55 -16.44 21.87
N HIS A 298 9.66 -15.51 22.80
CA HIS A 298 9.15 -15.60 24.17
C HIS A 298 7.64 -15.86 24.29
N ALA A 299 6.89 -15.69 23.21
CA ALA A 299 5.43 -15.83 23.19
C ALA A 299 4.95 -17.03 22.34
N LEU A 300 5.85 -17.82 21.77
CA LEU A 300 5.48 -18.88 20.82
C LEU A 300 4.56 -19.95 21.42
N ASP A 301 4.82 -20.37 22.65
CA ASP A 301 4.01 -21.38 23.34
C ASP A 301 2.59 -20.88 23.61
N GLU A 302 2.47 -19.59 23.98
CA GLU A 302 1.20 -18.94 24.18
C GLU A 302 0.43 -18.79 22.87
N ILE A 303 1.10 -18.35 21.79
CA ILE A 303 0.52 -18.25 20.45
C ILE A 303 0.04 -19.63 19.99
N TYR A 304 0.84 -20.67 20.17
CA TYR A 304 0.46 -22.04 19.79
C TYR A 304 -0.75 -22.54 20.57
N ARG A 305 -0.82 -22.26 21.88
CA ARG A 305 -1.99 -22.59 22.71
C ARG A 305 -3.25 -21.85 22.23
N LEU A 306 -3.16 -20.59 21.87
CA LEU A 306 -4.28 -19.84 21.30
C LEU A 306 -4.75 -20.46 19.99
N ILE A 307 -3.84 -20.86 19.10
CA ILE A 307 -4.17 -21.56 17.85
C ILE A 307 -4.92 -22.88 18.14
N LYS A 308 -4.51 -23.64 19.16
CA LYS A 308 -5.18 -24.89 19.54
C LYS A 308 -6.62 -24.69 20.04
N THR A 309 -6.89 -23.59 20.71
CA THR A 309 -8.20 -23.32 21.35
C THR A 309 -9.21 -22.67 20.42
N HIS A 310 -8.77 -22.17 19.25
CA HIS A 310 -9.63 -21.47 18.27
C HIS A 310 -9.79 -22.30 16.98
N ARG A 311 -10.83 -22.02 16.20
CA ARG A 311 -11.09 -22.74 14.92
C ARG A 311 -10.13 -22.32 13.83
N THR A 312 -10.04 -21.04 13.56
CA THR A 312 -9.13 -20.47 12.56
C THR A 312 -8.53 -19.16 13.09
N THR A 313 -7.21 -19.14 13.20
CA THR A 313 -6.47 -18.00 13.72
C THR A 313 -5.66 -17.33 12.62
N LEU A 314 -5.79 -16.01 12.44
CA LEU A 314 -4.87 -15.23 11.63
C LEU A 314 -3.74 -14.67 12.50
N VAL A 315 -2.50 -14.99 12.17
CA VAL A 315 -1.31 -14.49 12.85
C VAL A 315 -0.66 -13.44 11.96
N PHE A 316 -1.00 -12.17 12.18
CA PHE A 316 -0.42 -11.05 11.45
C PHE A 316 0.96 -10.69 11.99
N VAL A 317 1.87 -10.44 11.07
CA VAL A 317 3.22 -9.93 11.35
C VAL A 317 3.52 -8.72 10.48
N ASN A 318 4.53 -7.92 10.87
CA ASN A 318 4.81 -6.67 10.18
C ASN A 318 5.72 -6.81 8.96
N THR A 319 6.53 -7.89 8.87
CA THR A 319 7.46 -8.12 7.76
C THR A 319 7.35 -9.53 7.20
N ARG A 320 7.75 -9.71 5.93
CA ARG A 320 7.81 -11.04 5.29
C ARG A 320 8.83 -11.95 6.00
N SER A 321 9.95 -11.38 6.45
CA SER A 321 10.97 -12.11 7.22
C SER A 321 10.40 -12.66 8.53
N GLN A 322 9.64 -11.85 9.28
CA GLN A 322 8.92 -12.32 10.46
C GLN A 322 7.92 -13.44 10.13
N ALA A 323 7.19 -13.33 9.00
CA ALA A 323 6.24 -14.35 8.60
C ALA A 323 6.91 -15.72 8.39
N GLU A 324 8.03 -15.73 7.66
CA GLU A 324 8.82 -16.95 7.44
C GLU A 324 9.39 -17.52 8.75
N SER A 325 9.96 -16.65 9.59
CA SER A 325 10.57 -17.05 10.86
C SER A 325 9.53 -17.62 11.84
N ILE A 326 8.42 -16.91 12.07
CA ILE A 326 7.36 -17.36 12.99
C ILE A 326 6.67 -18.61 12.46
N PHE A 327 6.43 -18.69 11.14
CA PHE A 327 5.87 -19.92 10.56
C PHE A 327 6.78 -21.12 10.80
N GLN A 328 8.08 -20.98 10.58
CA GLN A 328 9.04 -22.04 10.81
C GLN A 328 9.08 -22.48 12.28
N GLN A 329 9.11 -21.53 13.21
CA GLN A 329 9.13 -21.81 14.65
C GLN A 329 7.84 -22.48 15.11
N LEU A 330 6.67 -21.99 14.67
CA LEU A 330 5.38 -22.66 14.96
C LEU A 330 5.32 -24.06 14.36
N TRP A 331 5.88 -24.27 13.16
CA TRP A 331 5.95 -25.57 12.53
C TRP A 331 6.83 -26.54 13.31
N HIS A 332 7.89 -26.06 13.94
CA HIS A 332 8.82 -26.86 14.74
C HIS A 332 8.18 -27.40 16.04
N ILE A 333 7.32 -26.60 16.68
CA ILE A 333 6.60 -26.97 17.90
C ILE A 333 5.23 -27.61 17.63
N ASN A 334 4.90 -27.87 16.35
CA ASN A 334 3.59 -28.36 15.94
C ASN A 334 3.45 -29.89 16.11
N ASP A 335 3.54 -30.38 17.34
CA ASP A 335 3.41 -31.81 17.67
C ASP A 335 2.00 -32.35 17.38
N ASP A 336 0.98 -31.49 17.42
CA ASP A 336 -0.42 -31.87 17.16
C ASP A 336 -0.74 -31.93 15.65
N ASN A 337 0.22 -31.71 14.75
CA ASN A 337 0.03 -31.70 13.30
C ASN A 337 -1.11 -30.77 12.83
N LEU A 338 -1.24 -29.61 13.46
CA LEU A 338 -2.24 -28.60 13.07
C LEU A 338 -1.95 -28.07 11.67
N ALA A 339 -3.00 -27.83 10.89
CA ALA A 339 -2.89 -27.28 9.56
C ALA A 339 -2.56 -25.77 9.63
N ILE A 340 -1.29 -25.42 9.70
CA ILE A 340 -0.77 -24.05 9.72
C ILE A 340 -0.23 -23.72 8.33
N ALA A 341 -0.55 -22.53 7.82
CA ALA A 341 -0.10 -22.07 6.50
C ALA A 341 0.62 -20.72 6.58
N LEU A 342 1.38 -20.41 5.53
CA LEU A 342 2.10 -19.15 5.35
C LEU A 342 1.53 -18.36 4.16
N HIS A 343 1.31 -17.04 4.32
CA HIS A 343 0.78 -16.18 3.27
C HIS A 343 1.42 -14.80 3.24
N HIS A 344 2.21 -14.50 2.21
CA HIS A 344 2.77 -13.17 1.96
C HIS A 344 3.06 -12.93 0.46
N GLY A 345 3.26 -11.68 0.08
CA GLY A 345 3.36 -11.25 -1.31
C GLY A 345 4.50 -11.84 -2.15
N SER A 346 5.57 -12.36 -1.51
CA SER A 346 6.72 -12.97 -2.21
C SER A 346 6.51 -14.42 -2.61
N LEU A 347 5.50 -15.11 -2.04
CA LEU A 347 5.16 -16.48 -2.42
C LEU A 347 4.59 -16.54 -3.83
N ASP A 348 4.77 -17.69 -4.49
CA ASP A 348 4.17 -17.96 -5.79
C ASP A 348 2.64 -17.81 -5.76
N VAL A 349 2.06 -17.25 -6.81
CA VAL A 349 0.61 -16.96 -6.90
C VAL A 349 -0.24 -18.22 -6.73
N ALA A 350 0.20 -19.36 -7.29
CA ALA A 350 -0.55 -20.62 -7.16
C ALA A 350 -0.51 -21.16 -5.73
N GLN A 351 0.59 -20.93 -5.00
CA GLN A 351 0.67 -21.28 -3.58
C GLN A 351 -0.25 -20.41 -2.73
N ARG A 352 -0.25 -19.10 -2.95
CA ARG A 352 -1.16 -18.18 -2.24
C ARG A 352 -2.62 -18.54 -2.44
N ARG A 353 -3.03 -18.81 -3.68
CA ARG A 353 -4.40 -19.27 -4.00
C ARG A 353 -4.79 -20.56 -3.29
N LYS A 354 -3.86 -21.52 -3.15
CA LYS A 354 -4.13 -22.76 -2.39
C LYS A 354 -4.40 -22.50 -0.92
N VAL A 355 -3.66 -21.54 -0.31
CA VAL A 355 -3.90 -21.12 1.08
C VAL A 355 -5.24 -20.41 1.21
N GLU A 356 -5.54 -19.50 0.28
CA GLU A 356 -6.81 -18.78 0.20
C GLU A 356 -8.00 -19.75 0.07
N ASP A 357 -7.94 -20.71 -0.86
CA ASP A 357 -8.98 -21.74 -1.05
C ASP A 357 -9.11 -22.66 0.16
N ALA A 358 -7.99 -23.01 0.82
CA ALA A 358 -8.01 -23.86 2.01
C ALA A 358 -8.60 -23.13 3.22
N MET A 359 -8.36 -21.82 3.34
CA MET A 359 -8.91 -20.97 4.38
C MET A 359 -10.42 -20.78 4.18
N ALA A 360 -10.85 -20.43 2.98
CA ALA A 360 -12.28 -20.32 2.64
C ALA A 360 -13.07 -21.62 2.86
N ALA A 361 -12.40 -22.77 2.71
CA ALA A 361 -12.98 -24.10 3.00
C ALA A 361 -12.90 -24.51 4.48
N GLY A 362 -12.41 -23.64 5.39
CA GLY A 362 -12.29 -23.94 6.83
C GLY A 362 -11.30 -25.07 7.17
N ARG A 363 -10.32 -25.35 6.29
CA ARG A 363 -9.37 -26.47 6.44
C ARG A 363 -8.10 -26.09 7.18
N LEU A 364 -7.89 -24.80 7.46
CA LEU A 364 -6.69 -24.30 8.14
C LEU A 364 -6.99 -23.93 9.58
N ARG A 365 -6.06 -24.27 10.46
CA ARG A 365 -6.10 -23.93 11.88
C ARG A 365 -5.48 -22.57 12.15
N ALA A 366 -4.42 -22.24 11.42
CA ALA A 366 -3.80 -20.93 11.47
C ALA A 366 -3.19 -20.51 10.12
N VAL A 367 -3.11 -19.21 9.87
CA VAL A 367 -2.36 -18.63 8.76
C VAL A 367 -1.45 -17.53 9.29
N VAL A 368 -0.14 -17.70 9.14
CA VAL A 368 0.85 -16.64 9.41
C VAL A 368 0.93 -15.76 8.19
N CYS A 369 0.61 -14.46 8.34
CA CYS A 369 0.47 -13.57 7.20
C CYS A 369 1.00 -12.16 7.47
N THR A 370 1.28 -11.46 6.38
CA THR A 370 1.58 -10.02 6.38
C THR A 370 0.35 -9.21 5.93
N SER A 371 0.53 -7.93 5.60
CA SER A 371 -0.53 -7.07 5.05
C SER A 371 -1.24 -7.61 3.79
N SER A 372 -0.82 -8.74 3.26
CA SER A 372 -1.50 -9.38 2.11
C SER A 372 -2.93 -9.84 2.42
N LEU A 373 -3.29 -9.99 3.70
CA LEU A 373 -4.63 -10.31 4.18
C LEU A 373 -5.29 -9.17 4.97
N ASP A 374 -4.69 -7.97 5.04
CA ASP A 374 -5.25 -6.80 5.72
C ASP A 374 -6.57 -6.32 5.06
N LEU A 375 -6.73 -6.49 3.73
CA LEU A 375 -7.84 -5.93 2.96
C LEU A 375 -8.95 -6.94 2.63
N GLY A 376 -10.13 -6.51 2.70
CA GLY A 376 -11.52 -6.82 2.39
C GLY A 376 -11.95 -8.13 1.78
N VAL A 377 -11.19 -9.21 1.73
CA VAL A 377 -11.67 -10.52 1.29
C VAL A 377 -12.33 -11.27 2.46
N ASP A 378 -13.47 -11.89 2.22
CA ASP A 378 -14.13 -12.76 3.21
C ASP A 378 -13.42 -14.13 3.25
N TRP A 379 -12.71 -14.37 4.34
CA TRP A 379 -11.90 -15.57 4.53
C TRP A 379 -12.61 -16.68 5.31
N GLY A 380 -13.93 -16.59 5.46
CA GLY A 380 -14.71 -17.57 6.21
C GLY A 380 -14.63 -17.40 7.73
N ASP A 381 -14.76 -18.48 8.47
CA ASP A 381 -14.93 -18.48 9.94
C ASP A 381 -13.60 -18.27 10.70
N VAL A 382 -13.00 -17.10 10.55
CA VAL A 382 -11.89 -16.67 11.42
C VAL A 382 -12.46 -16.21 12.75
N ASP A 383 -12.00 -16.78 13.87
CA ASP A 383 -12.49 -16.46 15.21
C ASP A 383 -11.46 -15.78 16.11
N LEU A 384 -10.18 -15.73 15.70
CA LEU A 384 -9.14 -14.99 16.40
C LEU A 384 -8.15 -14.32 15.43
N VAL A 385 -7.74 -13.11 15.77
CA VAL A 385 -6.60 -12.42 15.16
C VAL A 385 -5.50 -12.21 16.19
N ILE A 386 -4.30 -12.67 15.92
CA ILE A 386 -3.10 -12.38 16.70
C ILE A 386 -2.24 -11.40 15.90
N ASN A 387 -1.87 -10.26 16.50
CA ASN A 387 -0.95 -9.31 15.91
C ASN A 387 0.41 -9.40 16.61
N VAL A 388 1.39 -10.01 15.95
CA VAL A 388 2.76 -10.15 16.46
C VAL A 388 3.58 -8.94 16.08
N GLY A 389 4.17 -8.30 17.08
CA GLY A 389 4.77 -6.97 17.00
C GLY A 389 3.72 -5.86 17.14
N ALA A 390 4.16 -4.65 17.41
CA ALA A 390 3.27 -3.51 17.54
C ALA A 390 2.57 -3.16 16.21
N PRO A 391 1.29 -2.70 16.24
CA PRO A 391 0.46 -2.58 15.04
C PRO A 391 0.81 -1.40 14.12
N LYS A 392 1.63 -0.45 14.59
CA LYS A 392 2.07 0.77 13.90
C LYS A 392 0.97 1.80 13.63
N GLY A 393 -0.29 1.49 13.93
CA GLY A 393 -1.44 2.38 13.80
C GLY A 393 -2.73 1.74 14.28
N ALA A 394 -3.62 2.55 14.88
CA ALA A 394 -4.91 2.11 15.42
C ALA A 394 -5.86 1.66 14.31
N SER A 395 -5.97 2.43 13.23
CA SER A 395 -6.83 2.11 12.08
C SER A 395 -6.45 0.78 11.44
N ARG A 396 -5.16 0.49 11.32
CA ARG A 396 -4.68 -0.79 10.79
C ARG A 396 -5.00 -1.94 11.73
N LEU A 397 -4.81 -1.74 13.04
CA LEU A 397 -5.15 -2.76 14.04
C LEU A 397 -6.61 -3.13 13.93
N LEU A 398 -7.51 -2.17 13.88
CA LEU A 398 -8.94 -2.40 13.72
C LEU A 398 -9.29 -3.13 12.41
N GLN A 399 -8.60 -2.81 11.31
CA GLN A 399 -8.77 -3.52 10.03
C GLN A 399 -8.37 -4.99 10.12
N ARG A 400 -7.25 -5.30 10.81
CA ARG A 400 -6.78 -6.68 11.03
C ARG A 400 -7.72 -7.44 11.95
N ILE A 401 -8.07 -6.87 13.10
CA ILE A 401 -8.95 -7.50 14.10
C ILE A 401 -10.34 -7.73 13.49
N GLY A 402 -10.85 -6.81 12.68
CA GLY A 402 -12.10 -6.95 11.96
C GLY A 402 -12.14 -8.11 10.96
N ARG A 403 -11.07 -8.90 10.81
CA ARG A 403 -11.09 -10.19 10.10
C ARG A 403 -11.65 -11.33 10.98
N ALA A 404 -11.58 -11.19 12.31
CA ALA A 404 -12.21 -12.14 13.22
C ALA A 404 -13.69 -11.83 13.38
N ASN A 405 -14.53 -12.86 13.40
CA ASN A 405 -15.98 -12.73 13.54
C ASN A 405 -16.56 -11.66 12.60
N HIS A 406 -16.34 -11.83 11.30
CA HIS A 406 -16.65 -10.84 10.24
C HIS A 406 -18.14 -10.46 10.18
N ARG A 407 -18.72 -10.12 11.36
CA ARG A 407 -20.09 -9.69 11.57
C ARG A 407 -20.11 -8.42 12.43
N MET A 408 -20.96 -7.46 12.08
CA MET A 408 -21.01 -6.20 12.82
C MET A 408 -21.51 -6.38 14.26
N ASP A 409 -22.33 -7.39 14.50
CA ASP A 409 -23.03 -7.59 15.78
C ASP A 409 -22.26 -8.49 16.76
N ASP A 410 -21.20 -9.16 16.30
CA ASP A 410 -20.31 -10.00 17.11
C ASP A 410 -18.98 -9.28 17.37
N PRO A 411 -18.43 -9.30 18.59
CA PRO A 411 -17.16 -8.67 18.89
C PRO A 411 -16.02 -9.36 18.13
N SER A 412 -15.23 -8.58 17.40
CA SER A 412 -13.99 -9.06 16.78
C SER A 412 -12.94 -9.28 17.84
N LYS A 413 -12.34 -10.48 17.88
CA LYS A 413 -11.32 -10.84 18.88
C LYS A 413 -9.90 -10.63 18.38
N GLY A 414 -9.12 -9.91 19.18
CA GLY A 414 -7.73 -9.61 18.87
C GLY A 414 -6.79 -9.76 20.06
N VAL A 415 -5.58 -10.29 19.79
CA VAL A 415 -4.51 -10.41 20.77
C VAL A 415 -3.26 -9.72 20.24
N LEU A 416 -2.73 -8.76 20.98
CA LEU A 416 -1.46 -8.08 20.69
C LEU A 416 -0.32 -8.81 21.37
N VAL A 417 0.74 -9.11 20.62
CA VAL A 417 1.94 -9.78 21.10
C VAL A 417 3.15 -8.85 20.89
N PRO A 418 3.50 -8.00 21.86
CA PRO A 418 4.68 -7.14 21.75
C PRO A 418 5.95 -7.99 21.68
N ALA A 419 6.87 -7.64 20.80
CA ALA A 419 8.13 -8.36 20.63
C ALA A 419 9.27 -7.81 21.51
N ASN A 420 9.12 -6.64 22.11
CA ASN A 420 10.09 -5.99 23.00
C ASN A 420 9.41 -4.98 23.92
N ARG A 421 10.17 -4.40 24.85
CA ARG A 421 9.64 -3.49 25.88
C ARG A 421 9.03 -2.21 25.32
N PHE A 422 9.61 -1.60 24.28
CA PHE A 422 9.03 -0.42 23.65
C PHE A 422 7.71 -0.75 22.94
N GLU A 423 7.61 -1.93 22.32
CA GLU A 423 6.39 -2.34 21.67
C GLU A 423 5.22 -2.57 22.64
N VAL A 424 5.50 -2.82 23.92
CA VAL A 424 4.45 -2.85 24.97
C VAL A 424 3.80 -1.47 25.12
N LEU A 425 4.59 -0.41 25.12
CA LEU A 425 4.07 0.98 25.20
C LEU A 425 3.24 1.32 23.95
N GLU A 426 3.69 0.88 22.78
CA GLU A 426 2.94 1.08 21.52
C GLU A 426 1.64 0.25 21.50
N CYS A 427 1.67 -1.00 21.94
CA CYS A 427 0.48 -1.83 22.08
C CYS A 427 -0.52 -1.23 23.08
N ARG A 428 -0.04 -0.70 24.21
CA ARG A 428 -0.90 0.02 25.16
C ARG A 428 -1.53 1.26 24.52
N ALA A 429 -0.75 2.07 23.82
CA ALA A 429 -1.25 3.22 23.08
C ALA A 429 -2.30 2.84 22.03
N ALA A 430 -2.16 1.67 21.40
CA ALA A 430 -3.13 1.16 20.44
C ALA A 430 -4.44 0.70 21.12
N LEU A 431 -4.37 0.10 22.32
CA LEU A 431 -5.56 -0.23 23.11
C LEU A 431 -6.31 1.03 23.55
N ASP A 432 -5.57 2.05 24.00
CA ASP A 432 -6.15 3.36 24.37
C ASP A 432 -6.83 4.00 23.16
N ALA A 433 -6.20 3.97 21.97
CA ALA A 433 -6.78 4.49 20.74
C ALA A 433 -8.10 3.79 20.36
N ILE A 434 -8.21 2.48 20.60
CA ILE A 434 -9.45 1.74 20.38
C ILE A 434 -10.52 2.19 21.39
N ALA A 435 -10.17 2.32 22.66
CA ALA A 435 -11.09 2.73 23.72
C ALA A 435 -11.60 4.18 23.51
N GLU A 436 -10.75 5.07 23.02
CA GLU A 436 -11.06 6.46 22.71
C GLU A 436 -11.68 6.65 21.31
N ASN A 437 -11.81 5.56 20.51
CA ASN A 437 -12.21 5.60 19.11
C ASN A 437 -11.35 6.57 18.27
N ALA A 438 -10.09 6.74 18.66
CA ALA A 438 -9.14 7.58 17.97
C ALA A 438 -8.60 6.87 16.74
N GLN A 439 -8.55 7.61 15.63
CA GLN A 439 -8.07 7.09 14.34
C GLN A 439 -6.85 7.85 13.89
N ASP A 440 -6.01 7.18 13.12
CA ASP A 440 -4.82 7.75 12.52
C ASP A 440 -4.88 7.59 11.00
N THR A 441 -5.12 8.66 10.28
CA THR A 441 -5.13 8.67 8.82
C THR A 441 -4.13 9.71 8.33
N PRO A 442 -3.23 9.35 7.41
CA PRO A 442 -2.37 10.35 6.77
C PRO A 442 -3.22 11.35 5.98
N PRO A 443 -2.84 12.62 5.93
CA PRO A 443 -3.53 13.62 5.12
C PRO A 443 -3.46 13.26 3.63
N LEU A 444 -4.37 13.85 2.83
CA LEU A 444 -4.33 13.74 1.38
C LEU A 444 -2.99 14.23 0.84
N ARG A 445 -2.48 13.50 -0.15
CA ARG A 445 -1.25 13.88 -0.86
C ARG A 445 -1.52 15.08 -1.79
N VAL A 446 -0.51 15.89 -1.99
CA VAL A 446 -0.42 16.77 -3.17
C VAL A 446 -0.11 15.90 -4.38
N GLY A 447 -0.82 16.09 -5.48
CA GLY A 447 -0.71 15.24 -6.67
C GLY A 447 0.69 15.23 -7.29
N ALA A 448 1.20 14.04 -7.56
CA ALA A 448 2.56 13.83 -8.05
C ALA A 448 2.70 14.21 -9.54
N LEU A 449 3.75 14.96 -9.88
CA LEU A 449 3.97 15.46 -11.25
C LEU A 449 4.34 14.36 -12.26
N ASP A 450 4.97 13.27 -11.83
CA ASP A 450 5.26 12.11 -12.68
C ASP A 450 3.98 11.32 -13.03
N VAL A 451 3.04 11.21 -12.11
CA VAL A 451 1.70 10.62 -12.35
C VAL A 451 0.90 11.51 -13.30
N LEU A 452 0.98 12.83 -13.13
CA LEU A 452 0.37 13.79 -14.05
C LEU A 452 0.96 13.66 -15.47
N ALA A 453 2.28 13.51 -15.60
CA ALA A 453 2.93 13.31 -16.90
C ALA A 453 2.45 12.01 -17.57
N GLN A 454 2.29 10.92 -16.81
CA GLN A 454 1.70 9.68 -17.30
C GLN A 454 0.26 9.89 -17.79
N HIS A 455 -0.55 10.65 -17.04
CA HIS A 455 -1.94 10.95 -17.39
C HIS A 455 -2.03 11.80 -18.66
N VAL A 456 -1.23 12.87 -18.79
CA VAL A 456 -1.16 13.71 -20.00
C VAL A 456 -0.86 12.87 -21.24
N LEU A 457 0.11 11.95 -21.14
CA LEU A 457 0.43 11.02 -22.23
C LEU A 457 -0.75 10.09 -22.53
N GLY A 458 -1.42 9.57 -21.48
CA GLY A 458 -2.61 8.72 -21.61
C GLY A 458 -3.77 9.44 -22.33
N CYS A 459 -4.01 10.71 -22.00
CA CYS A 459 -5.00 11.54 -22.71
C CYS A 459 -4.67 11.68 -24.20
N ALA A 460 -3.41 11.97 -24.54
CA ALA A 460 -2.97 12.05 -25.94
C ALA A 460 -3.10 10.72 -26.70
N CYS A 461 -3.00 9.58 -26.02
CA CYS A 461 -3.23 8.25 -26.61
C CYS A 461 -4.72 7.98 -26.89
N GLY A 462 -5.61 8.57 -26.11
CA GLY A 462 -7.06 8.42 -26.29
C GLY A 462 -7.61 9.35 -27.37
N GLU A 463 -7.40 10.65 -27.21
CA GLU A 463 -7.87 11.70 -28.12
C GLU A 463 -6.95 12.94 -28.06
N PRO A 464 -6.84 13.73 -29.14
CA PRO A 464 -6.13 15.00 -29.12
C PRO A 464 -6.79 16.01 -28.16
N PHE A 465 -6.00 16.71 -27.35
CA PHE A 465 -6.48 17.67 -26.35
C PHE A 465 -5.88 19.07 -26.52
N ARG A 466 -6.54 20.09 -25.97
CA ARG A 466 -6.00 21.44 -25.77
C ARG A 466 -5.48 21.59 -24.35
N SER A 467 -4.37 22.30 -24.17
CA SER A 467 -3.73 22.48 -22.85
C SER A 467 -4.69 23.09 -21.83
N ASP A 468 -5.46 24.11 -22.20
CA ASP A 468 -6.38 24.79 -21.29
C ASP A 468 -7.56 23.89 -20.88
N GLU A 469 -8.08 23.06 -21.79
CA GLU A 469 -9.15 22.10 -21.51
C GLU A 469 -8.68 21.00 -20.55
N LEU A 470 -7.47 20.49 -20.79
CA LEU A 470 -6.91 19.44 -19.93
C LEU A 470 -6.49 20.00 -18.55
N TYR A 471 -5.96 21.23 -18.50
CA TYR A 471 -5.66 21.89 -17.23
C TYR A 471 -6.93 22.07 -16.38
N ALA A 472 -8.01 22.56 -16.98
CA ALA A 472 -9.29 22.73 -16.30
C ALA A 472 -9.86 21.38 -15.80
N GLU A 473 -9.69 20.28 -16.57
CA GLU A 473 -10.08 18.94 -16.16
C GLU A 473 -9.23 18.45 -14.98
N VAL A 474 -7.91 18.50 -15.08
CA VAL A 474 -6.97 18.01 -14.07
C VAL A 474 -7.14 18.72 -12.72
N THR A 475 -7.36 20.03 -12.72
CA THR A 475 -7.54 20.81 -11.48
C THR A 475 -8.86 20.54 -10.78
N THR A 476 -9.80 19.77 -11.39
CA THR A 476 -10.97 19.26 -10.67
C THR A 476 -10.65 18.09 -9.76
N ALA A 477 -9.51 17.41 -9.92
CA ALA A 477 -9.06 16.35 -9.02
C ALA A 477 -8.50 16.97 -7.73
N ALA A 478 -9.00 16.56 -6.55
CA ALA A 478 -8.63 17.16 -5.28
C ALA A 478 -7.11 17.22 -5.02
N PRO A 479 -6.29 16.17 -5.28
CA PRO A 479 -4.83 16.26 -5.15
C PRO A 479 -4.16 17.29 -6.07
N TYR A 480 -4.81 17.68 -7.16
CA TYR A 480 -4.30 18.63 -8.17
C TYR A 480 -5.04 19.97 -8.17
N ALA A 481 -5.93 20.21 -7.22
CA ALA A 481 -6.69 21.48 -7.16
C ALA A 481 -5.79 22.72 -7.01
N GLY A 482 -4.62 22.56 -6.35
CA GLY A 482 -3.61 23.60 -6.21
C GLY A 482 -2.55 23.64 -7.32
N LEU A 483 -2.68 22.83 -8.38
CA LEU A 483 -1.71 22.80 -9.48
C LEU A 483 -1.65 24.14 -10.20
N THR A 484 -0.44 24.72 -10.33
CA THR A 484 -0.25 25.98 -11.05
C THR A 484 -0.21 25.78 -12.57
N ARG A 485 -0.61 26.81 -13.33
CA ARG A 485 -0.49 26.78 -14.81
C ARG A 485 0.96 26.59 -15.29
N PRO A 486 1.97 27.24 -14.70
CA PRO A 486 3.38 27.00 -15.06
C PRO A 486 3.80 25.54 -14.83
N ASP A 487 3.40 24.93 -13.71
CA ASP A 487 3.74 23.53 -13.42
C ASP A 487 3.08 22.58 -14.42
N PHE A 488 1.82 22.80 -14.74
CA PHE A 488 1.13 22.02 -15.77
C PHE A 488 1.80 22.17 -17.14
N ALA A 489 2.15 23.40 -17.53
CA ALA A 489 2.86 23.65 -18.78
C ALA A 489 4.22 22.94 -18.83
N ALA A 490 4.97 22.96 -17.71
CA ALA A 490 6.23 22.24 -17.59
C ALA A 490 6.06 20.72 -17.74
N VAL A 491 4.96 20.14 -17.20
CA VAL A 491 4.63 18.72 -17.40
C VAL A 491 4.31 18.43 -18.87
N VAL A 492 3.53 19.27 -19.55
CA VAL A 492 3.21 19.10 -20.98
C VAL A 492 4.47 19.18 -21.83
N ASP A 493 5.35 20.18 -21.58
CA ASP A 493 6.64 20.32 -22.26
C ASP A 493 7.53 19.09 -22.03
N PHE A 494 7.60 18.60 -20.77
CA PHE A 494 8.33 17.36 -20.46
C PHE A 494 7.81 16.18 -21.30
N VAL A 495 6.50 15.98 -21.41
CA VAL A 495 5.92 14.89 -22.22
C VAL A 495 6.20 15.09 -23.71
N ALA A 496 6.28 16.36 -24.18
CA ALA A 496 6.57 16.69 -25.56
C ALA A 496 8.03 16.57 -25.95
N THR A 497 8.97 16.86 -25.04
CA THR A 497 10.39 17.02 -25.39
C THR A 497 11.35 16.19 -24.52
N GLY A 498 10.88 15.67 -23.38
CA GLY A 498 11.73 15.07 -22.33
C GLY A 498 12.39 16.10 -21.41
N GLY A 499 12.11 17.42 -21.61
CA GLY A 499 12.76 18.56 -20.96
C GLY A 499 13.89 19.16 -21.84
N TYR A 500 14.35 20.34 -21.45
CA TYR A 500 15.33 21.12 -22.23
C TYR A 500 16.61 20.32 -22.54
N ALA A 501 17.16 19.65 -21.53
CA ALA A 501 18.40 18.89 -21.67
C ALA A 501 18.28 17.65 -22.59
N LEU A 502 17.06 17.12 -22.79
CA LEU A 502 16.80 15.92 -23.60
C LEU A 502 16.17 16.24 -24.96
N LYS A 503 15.83 17.50 -25.23
CA LYS A 503 15.08 17.95 -26.42
C LYS A 503 15.72 17.56 -27.75
N ALA A 504 17.06 17.42 -27.81
CA ALA A 504 17.77 16.99 -29.01
C ALA A 504 17.53 15.52 -29.40
N TYR A 505 16.95 14.70 -28.50
CA TYR A 505 16.73 13.28 -28.76
C TYR A 505 15.26 13.01 -29.09
N GLU A 506 14.96 12.74 -30.35
CA GLU A 506 13.60 12.44 -30.85
C GLU A 506 12.86 11.34 -30.07
N ARG A 507 13.57 10.38 -29.47
CA ARG A 507 13.01 9.29 -28.69
C ARG A 507 12.19 9.78 -27.47
N PHE A 508 12.45 10.99 -26.97
CA PHE A 508 11.74 11.57 -25.85
C PHE A 508 10.56 12.46 -26.27
N ALA A 509 10.42 12.79 -27.56
CA ALA A 509 9.29 13.50 -28.12
C ALA A 509 8.09 12.55 -28.26
N ARG A 510 7.20 12.49 -27.25
CA ARG A 510 6.07 11.57 -27.22
C ARG A 510 4.77 12.17 -27.71
N ILE A 511 4.59 13.46 -27.52
CA ILE A 511 3.45 14.22 -28.06
C ILE A 511 3.95 15.40 -28.89
N ARG A 512 3.12 15.84 -29.82
CA ARG A 512 3.38 17.03 -30.65
C ARG A 512 2.11 17.87 -30.78
N GLN A 513 2.27 19.16 -30.87
CA GLN A 513 1.16 20.07 -31.13
C GLN A 513 0.88 20.16 -32.62
N GLY A 514 -0.37 19.98 -33.02
CA GLY A 514 -0.81 20.15 -34.39
C GLY A 514 -1.06 21.64 -34.74
N LYS A 515 -1.29 21.93 -36.01
CA LYS A 515 -1.65 23.27 -36.48
C LYS A 515 -2.98 23.79 -35.86
N ASP A 516 -3.83 22.90 -35.42
CA ASP A 516 -5.10 23.13 -34.71
C ASP A 516 -4.92 23.48 -33.23
N GLY A 517 -3.67 23.56 -32.74
CA GLY A 517 -3.34 23.81 -31.34
C GLY A 517 -3.59 22.63 -30.38
N ARG A 518 -3.96 21.48 -30.91
CA ARG A 518 -4.20 20.27 -30.12
C ARG A 518 -2.94 19.42 -30.00
N TRP A 519 -2.70 18.88 -28.80
CA TRP A 519 -1.66 17.90 -28.54
C TRP A 519 -2.13 16.50 -28.91
N ARG A 520 -1.28 15.74 -29.56
CA ARG A 520 -1.52 14.36 -29.97
C ARG A 520 -0.24 13.53 -29.89
N ILE A 521 -0.34 12.19 -29.84
CA ILE A 521 0.84 11.33 -29.87
C ILE A 521 1.69 11.60 -31.12
N ALA A 522 3.02 11.62 -30.94
CA ALA A 522 3.96 11.87 -32.02
C ALA A 522 3.97 10.71 -33.04
N HIS A 523 3.84 9.46 -32.55
CA HIS A 523 3.82 8.25 -33.38
C HIS A 523 2.92 7.17 -32.75
N PRO A 524 2.22 6.32 -33.53
CA PRO A 524 1.36 5.24 -33.00
C PRO A 524 2.04 4.28 -32.01
N ASN A 525 3.35 4.03 -32.16
CA ASN A 525 4.12 3.19 -31.25
C ASN A 525 4.16 3.74 -29.82
N VAL A 526 3.97 5.04 -29.63
CA VAL A 526 3.89 5.68 -28.30
C VAL A 526 2.72 5.10 -27.51
N ALA A 527 1.55 4.97 -28.14
CA ALA A 527 0.38 4.39 -27.48
C ALA A 527 0.57 2.90 -27.13
N GLN A 528 1.30 2.15 -27.98
CA GLN A 528 1.61 0.75 -27.69
C GLN A 528 2.54 0.61 -26.49
N ARG A 529 3.60 1.44 -26.43
CA ARG A 529 4.55 1.47 -25.32
C ARG A 529 3.90 1.95 -24.03
N TYR A 530 3.06 2.98 -24.10
CA TYR A 530 2.28 3.44 -22.95
C TYR A 530 1.47 2.31 -22.34
N ARG A 531 0.74 1.53 -23.14
CA ARG A 531 -0.11 0.42 -22.66
C ARG A 531 0.68 -0.69 -21.94
N LEU A 532 1.97 -0.87 -22.25
CA LEU A 532 2.83 -1.85 -21.62
C LEU A 532 3.46 -1.35 -20.30
N ASN A 533 3.54 -0.02 -20.10
CA ASN A 533 4.28 0.59 -19.01
C ASN A 533 3.42 1.48 -18.08
N VAL A 534 2.10 1.57 -18.30
CA VAL A 534 1.21 2.38 -17.46
C VAL A 534 1.06 1.79 -16.06
N GLY A 535 1.02 2.65 -15.05
CA GLY A 535 0.82 2.33 -13.64
C GLY A 535 1.83 3.04 -12.75
N THR A 536 1.56 3.03 -11.46
CA THR A 536 2.37 3.70 -10.43
C THR A 536 3.09 2.70 -9.52
N ILE A 537 2.88 1.40 -9.72
CA ILE A 537 3.59 0.35 -8.98
C ILE A 537 4.88 0.04 -9.74
N VAL A 538 5.99 0.53 -9.19
CA VAL A 538 7.31 0.13 -9.64
C VAL A 538 7.74 -1.06 -8.79
N GLU A 539 7.82 -2.22 -9.40
CA GLU A 539 8.23 -3.45 -8.72
C GLU A 539 9.67 -3.31 -8.21
N ALA A 540 9.89 -3.70 -6.95
CA ALA A 540 11.23 -3.92 -6.41
C ALA A 540 11.94 -5.00 -7.25
N ASP A 541 13.23 -4.97 -7.20
CA ASP A 541 14.09 -5.86 -7.98
C ASP A 541 14.11 -7.26 -7.36
N MET A 542 13.28 -8.14 -7.90
CA MET A 542 12.98 -9.47 -7.39
C MET A 542 13.55 -10.56 -8.29
N LEU A 543 14.20 -11.53 -7.69
CA LEU A 543 14.72 -12.74 -8.34
C LEU A 543 13.78 -13.92 -8.07
N LYS A 544 13.61 -14.81 -9.05
CA LYS A 544 12.72 -15.98 -8.95
C LYS A 544 13.42 -17.13 -8.26
N VAL A 545 12.87 -17.64 -7.19
CA VAL A 545 13.40 -18.81 -6.46
C VAL A 545 12.89 -20.10 -7.10
N ARG A 546 13.80 -20.92 -7.66
CA ARG A 546 13.50 -22.18 -8.34
C ARG A 546 14.06 -23.37 -7.60
N LEU A 547 13.19 -24.25 -7.15
CA LEU A 547 13.56 -25.52 -6.51
C LEU A 547 13.95 -26.55 -7.57
N VAL A 548 15.17 -27.05 -7.49
CA VAL A 548 15.68 -28.12 -8.35
C VAL A 548 15.94 -29.39 -7.53
N ARG A 549 15.77 -30.57 -8.15
CA ARG A 549 16.12 -31.84 -7.52
C ARG A 549 17.64 -31.93 -7.42
N SER A 550 18.16 -32.26 -6.24
CA SER A 550 19.58 -32.50 -6.00
C SER A 550 20.03 -33.74 -6.78
N ARG A 551 20.60 -33.56 -7.97
CA ARG A 551 21.41 -34.59 -8.65
C ARG A 551 22.86 -34.13 -8.63
N ALA A 552 23.76 -35.07 -8.50
CA ALA A 552 25.20 -34.85 -8.40
C ALA A 552 25.88 -34.30 -9.69
N SER A 553 25.14 -33.79 -10.65
CA SER A 553 25.63 -33.21 -11.89
C SER A 553 26.06 -31.76 -11.66
N LYS A 554 27.25 -31.40 -12.16
CA LYS A 554 27.84 -30.05 -12.17
C LYS A 554 27.04 -29.06 -13.07
N MET A 555 26.14 -29.52 -13.90
CA MET A 555 25.28 -28.66 -14.76
C MET A 555 24.02 -28.30 -14.00
N ILE A 556 23.75 -27.00 -13.89
CA ILE A 556 22.48 -26.46 -13.33
C ILE A 556 21.38 -26.77 -14.35
N PRO A 557 20.34 -27.56 -13.99
CA PRO A 557 19.25 -27.85 -14.93
C PRO A 557 18.47 -26.58 -15.20
N ARG A 558 18.27 -26.23 -16.46
CA ARG A 558 17.32 -25.18 -16.85
C ARG A 558 15.91 -25.68 -16.51
N GLY A 559 15.22 -24.97 -15.61
CA GLY A 559 13.89 -25.30 -15.11
C GLY A 559 13.90 -25.57 -13.61
N GLY A 560 12.76 -25.87 -13.04
CA GLY A 560 12.55 -26.10 -11.61
C GLY A 560 11.20 -25.54 -11.15
N ARG A 561 10.70 -26.02 -9.99
CA ARG A 561 9.45 -25.53 -9.44
C ARG A 561 9.66 -24.09 -8.91
N LEU A 562 8.88 -23.14 -9.39
CA LEU A 562 8.86 -21.78 -8.85
C LEU A 562 8.25 -21.82 -7.43
N LEU A 563 8.98 -21.30 -6.45
CA LEU A 563 8.51 -21.16 -5.07
C LEU A 563 7.99 -19.74 -4.79
N GLY A 564 8.54 -18.74 -5.47
CA GLY A 564 8.23 -17.34 -5.29
C GLY A 564 9.38 -16.44 -5.74
N GLN A 565 9.49 -15.28 -5.09
CA GLN A 565 10.48 -14.27 -5.44
C GLN A 565 11.19 -13.74 -4.18
N VAL A 566 12.49 -13.48 -4.28
CA VAL A 566 13.34 -12.93 -3.23
C VAL A 566 14.04 -11.67 -3.76
N GLU A 567 14.32 -10.70 -2.90
CA GLU A 567 15.02 -9.48 -3.31
C GLU A 567 16.46 -9.77 -3.73
N GLU A 568 16.92 -9.13 -4.82
CA GLU A 568 18.27 -9.32 -5.36
C GLU A 568 19.33 -8.96 -4.33
N TYR A 569 19.13 -7.88 -3.57
CA TYR A 569 20.03 -7.48 -2.49
C TYR A 569 20.34 -8.62 -1.50
N PHE A 570 19.32 -9.41 -1.10
CA PHE A 570 19.55 -10.55 -0.22
C PHE A 570 20.41 -11.62 -0.89
N VAL A 571 20.18 -11.91 -2.17
CA VAL A 571 20.93 -12.93 -2.91
C VAL A 571 22.39 -12.51 -3.14
N GLU A 572 22.66 -11.20 -3.30
CA GLU A 572 24.02 -10.65 -3.40
C GLU A 572 24.86 -10.90 -2.14
N THR A 573 24.23 -11.06 -0.97
CA THR A 573 24.91 -11.39 0.30
C THR A 573 25.19 -12.88 0.46
N MET A 574 24.76 -13.74 -0.47
CA MET A 574 24.85 -15.19 -0.38
C MET A 574 25.96 -15.77 -1.26
N VAL A 575 26.59 -16.82 -0.76
CA VAL A 575 27.54 -17.64 -1.54
C VAL A 575 26.93 -19.04 -1.79
N PRO A 576 27.26 -19.69 -2.93
CA PRO A 576 26.81 -21.04 -3.20
C PRO A 576 27.12 -21.99 -2.03
N GLY A 577 26.09 -22.62 -1.49
CA GLY A 577 26.20 -23.47 -0.29
C GLY A 577 25.45 -22.91 0.92
N ASP A 578 25.24 -21.61 1.00
CA ASP A 578 24.45 -20.97 2.07
C ASP A 578 23.03 -21.52 2.10
N THR A 579 22.44 -21.52 3.29
CA THR A 579 21.07 -21.94 3.50
C THR A 579 20.19 -20.77 3.95
N PHE A 580 18.92 -20.80 3.53
CA PHE A 580 17.96 -19.79 3.94
C PHE A 580 16.53 -20.35 3.99
N VAL A 581 15.69 -19.71 4.78
CA VAL A 581 14.26 -20.04 4.89
C VAL A 581 13.48 -19.33 3.81
N PHE A 582 12.67 -20.05 3.04
CA PHE A 582 11.77 -19.43 2.09
C PHE A 582 10.59 -20.36 1.77
N ALA A 583 9.36 -19.80 1.73
CA ALA A 583 8.12 -20.55 1.50
C ALA A 583 7.91 -21.69 2.53
N GLY A 584 8.38 -21.49 3.78
CA GLY A 584 8.30 -22.48 4.85
C GLY A 584 9.27 -23.65 4.73
N GLU A 585 10.20 -23.63 3.76
CA GLU A 585 11.21 -24.68 3.57
C GLU A 585 12.62 -24.11 3.80
N ILE A 586 13.53 -24.93 4.35
CA ILE A 586 14.96 -24.59 4.42
C ILE A 586 15.60 -24.95 3.08
N LEU A 587 16.17 -23.97 2.41
CA LEU A 587 16.70 -24.06 1.06
C LEU A 587 18.21 -23.80 1.05
N LYS A 588 18.95 -24.58 0.25
CA LYS A 588 20.37 -24.37 -0.01
C LYS A 588 20.56 -23.66 -1.34
N TYR A 589 21.19 -22.50 -1.31
CA TYR A 589 21.56 -21.73 -2.50
C TYR A 589 22.58 -22.46 -3.36
N LYS A 590 22.32 -22.56 -4.65
CA LYS A 590 23.19 -23.25 -5.62
C LYS A 590 23.86 -22.27 -6.57
N ALA A 591 23.07 -21.43 -7.22
CA ALA A 591 23.57 -20.45 -8.19
C ALA A 591 22.47 -19.43 -8.56
N LEU A 592 22.92 -18.28 -9.04
CA LEU A 592 22.10 -17.29 -9.74
C LEU A 592 22.40 -17.38 -11.24
N VAL A 593 21.36 -17.59 -12.05
CA VAL A 593 21.48 -17.61 -13.52
C VAL A 593 20.40 -16.69 -14.08
N GLU A 594 20.79 -15.61 -14.72
CA GLU A 594 19.87 -14.54 -15.14
C GLU A 594 19.06 -13.99 -13.95
N ASP A 595 17.73 -14.15 -13.97
CA ASP A 595 16.82 -13.73 -12.89
C ASP A 595 16.35 -14.90 -12.01
N ASP A 596 16.93 -16.09 -12.19
CA ASP A 596 16.53 -17.32 -11.48
C ASP A 596 17.57 -17.73 -10.42
N VAL A 597 17.13 -17.78 -9.16
CA VAL A 597 17.89 -18.29 -8.00
C VAL A 597 17.60 -19.79 -7.86
N TYR A 598 18.56 -20.61 -8.19
CA TYR A 598 18.44 -22.07 -8.09
C TYR A 598 18.77 -22.56 -6.69
N VAL A 599 17.83 -23.33 -6.12
CA VAL A 599 17.94 -23.85 -4.76
C VAL A 599 17.61 -25.35 -4.69
N SER A 600 18.11 -26.01 -3.67
CA SER A 600 17.71 -27.39 -3.28
C SER A 600 17.27 -27.38 -1.82
N ARG A 601 16.42 -28.35 -1.42
CA ARG A 601 16.08 -28.52 0.00
C ARG A 601 17.29 -28.83 0.85
N SER A 602 17.28 -28.37 2.09
CA SER A 602 18.32 -28.61 3.10
C SER A 602 17.67 -28.90 4.48
N THR A 603 18.46 -29.50 5.36
CA THR A 603 18.11 -29.76 6.76
C THR A 603 19.08 -29.02 7.70
N ALA A 604 19.68 -27.92 7.25
CA ALA A 604 20.61 -27.14 8.06
C ALA A 604 19.93 -26.55 9.30
N GLU A 605 20.66 -26.53 10.41
CA GLU A 605 20.10 -26.04 11.70
C GLU A 605 20.04 -24.50 11.78
N ASP A 606 20.87 -23.78 11.03
CA ASP A 606 20.97 -22.31 11.09
C ASP A 606 20.82 -21.64 9.68
N PRO A 607 19.61 -21.60 9.13
CA PRO A 607 19.35 -20.96 7.85
C PRO A 607 19.24 -19.43 7.97
N LYS A 608 19.81 -18.67 7.02
CA LYS A 608 19.58 -17.23 6.92
C LYS A 608 18.08 -16.94 6.67
N VAL A 609 17.56 -15.82 7.16
CA VAL A 609 16.21 -15.36 6.86
C VAL A 609 16.30 -14.25 5.83
N PRO A 610 15.56 -14.31 4.69
CA PRO A 610 15.61 -13.27 3.67
C PRO A 610 15.26 -11.91 4.24
N ALA A 611 16.12 -10.93 4.01
CA ALA A 611 15.81 -9.54 4.26
C ALA A 611 14.99 -8.97 3.09
N TYR A 612 13.98 -8.18 3.40
CA TYR A 612 13.16 -7.51 2.41
C TYR A 612 13.14 -6.01 2.70
N GLU A 613 13.45 -5.19 1.69
CA GLU A 613 13.36 -3.73 1.77
C GLU A 613 11.90 -3.21 1.74
N GLY A 614 10.92 -4.10 1.69
CA GLY A 614 9.50 -3.78 1.59
C GLY A 614 9.04 -2.76 2.63
N GLY A 615 8.08 -1.90 2.24
CA GLY A 615 7.63 -0.74 2.99
C GLY A 615 7.39 -1.02 4.48
N LYS A 616 8.26 -0.49 5.31
CA LYS A 616 8.07 -0.47 6.75
C LYS A 616 6.98 0.55 7.03
N PHE A 617 5.90 0.12 7.64
CA PHE A 617 4.84 1.03 8.05
C PHE A 617 5.38 1.90 9.20
N PRO A 618 5.36 3.23 9.07
CA PRO A 618 5.82 4.09 10.15
C PRO A 618 4.86 4.02 11.35
N LEU A 619 5.39 4.21 12.54
CA LEU A 619 4.60 4.48 13.74
C LEU A 619 3.68 5.68 13.48
N SER A 620 2.37 5.55 13.74
CA SER A 620 1.44 6.65 13.50
C SER A 620 1.66 7.82 14.44
N THR A 621 1.22 9.01 14.03
CA THR A 621 1.40 10.23 14.81
C THR A 621 0.63 10.16 16.12
N TYR A 622 -0.59 9.59 16.12
CA TYR A 622 -1.37 9.40 17.33
C TYR A 622 -0.67 8.46 18.33
N LEU A 623 -0.27 7.27 17.88
CA LEU A 623 0.42 6.31 18.77
C LEU A 623 1.72 6.89 19.31
N ALA A 624 2.49 7.60 18.50
CA ALA A 624 3.69 8.29 18.92
C ALA A 624 3.44 9.30 20.04
N ALA A 625 2.42 10.13 19.87
CA ALA A 625 2.02 11.11 20.89
C ALA A 625 1.54 10.42 22.17
N ARG A 626 0.77 9.34 22.04
CA ARG A 626 0.26 8.57 23.20
C ARG A 626 1.38 7.86 23.95
N VAL A 627 2.37 7.28 23.24
CA VAL A 627 3.56 6.69 23.86
C VAL A 627 4.33 7.75 24.66
N ARG A 628 4.55 8.96 24.11
CA ARG A 628 5.17 10.07 24.86
C ARG A 628 4.37 10.43 26.10
N ASN A 629 3.05 10.45 26.02
CA ASN A 629 2.18 10.72 27.16
C ASN A 629 2.31 9.65 28.24
N ILE A 630 2.27 8.36 27.88
CA ILE A 630 2.44 7.24 28.83
C ILE A 630 3.78 7.38 29.57
N ILE A 631 4.85 7.64 28.82
CA ILE A 631 6.21 7.81 29.41
C ILE A 631 6.27 8.99 30.36
N ALA A 632 5.64 10.12 30.01
CA ALA A 632 5.66 11.34 30.79
C ALA A 632 4.82 11.30 32.09
N HIS A 633 3.95 10.29 32.25
CA HIS A 633 3.01 10.22 33.37
C HIS A 633 3.16 8.90 34.16
N PRO A 634 3.99 8.86 35.21
CA PRO A 634 4.26 7.65 36.00
C PRO A 634 3.02 6.96 36.58
N GLN A 635 1.93 7.69 36.79
CA GLN A 635 0.67 7.13 37.26
C GLN A 635 0.05 6.12 36.25
N GLU A 636 0.34 6.26 34.96
CA GLU A 636 -0.15 5.35 33.91
C GLU A 636 0.68 4.06 33.86
N TRP A 637 1.89 4.04 34.40
CA TRP A 637 2.75 2.84 34.36
C TRP A 637 2.17 1.67 35.15
N ARG A 638 1.22 1.91 36.06
CA ARG A 638 0.53 0.87 36.83
C ARG A 638 -0.23 -0.12 35.96
N GLU A 639 -0.64 0.31 34.78
CA GLU A 639 -1.36 -0.52 33.81
C GLU A 639 -0.42 -1.31 32.88
N LEU A 640 0.89 -1.08 32.96
CA LEU A 640 1.90 -1.80 32.19
C LEU A 640 2.34 -3.09 32.91
N PRO A 641 2.80 -4.11 32.16
CA PRO A 641 3.43 -5.29 32.73
C PRO A 641 4.57 -4.91 33.70
N ALA A 642 4.71 -5.68 34.78
CA ALA A 642 5.68 -5.40 35.85
C ALA A 642 7.10 -5.13 35.34
N GLN A 643 7.56 -5.92 34.36
CA GLN A 643 8.90 -5.77 33.76
C GLN A 643 9.12 -4.44 33.05
N VAL A 644 8.06 -3.88 32.45
CA VAL A 644 8.14 -2.60 31.73
C VAL A 644 8.06 -1.45 32.72
N ARG A 645 7.19 -1.57 33.73
CA ARG A 645 7.11 -0.60 34.81
C ARG A 645 8.44 -0.46 35.55
N GLU A 646 9.03 -1.58 36.00
CA GLU A 646 10.34 -1.61 36.64
C GLU A 646 11.43 -0.94 35.77
N TRP A 647 11.42 -1.21 34.48
CA TRP A 647 12.35 -0.60 33.52
C TRP A 647 12.23 0.94 33.48
N LEU A 648 11.01 1.45 33.46
CA LEU A 648 10.77 2.90 33.46
C LEU A 648 11.11 3.54 34.80
N GLU A 649 10.81 2.88 35.94
CA GLU A 649 11.15 3.31 37.28
C GLU A 649 12.68 3.40 37.47
N ILE A 650 13.43 2.43 36.96
CA ILE A 650 14.88 2.45 36.99
C ILE A 650 15.44 3.56 36.09
N GLN A 651 14.85 3.79 34.93
CA GLN A 651 15.24 4.94 34.10
C GLN A 651 15.03 6.27 34.80
N GLU A 652 13.90 6.47 35.47
CA GLU A 652 13.62 7.69 36.23
C GLU A 652 14.64 7.91 37.34
N TRP A 653 15.04 6.84 38.02
CA TRP A 653 16.04 6.89 39.07
C TRP A 653 17.46 7.15 38.55
N ARG A 654 17.85 6.53 37.42
CA ARG A 654 19.21 6.61 36.85
C ARG A 654 19.47 7.87 36.05
N SER A 655 18.46 8.38 35.39
CA SER A 655 18.58 9.53 34.50
C SER A 655 17.42 10.51 34.69
N GLN A 656 16.50 10.50 33.75
CA GLN A 656 15.27 11.29 33.72
C GLN A 656 14.27 10.71 32.76
N MET A 657 12.99 10.95 33.00
CA MET A 657 11.92 10.71 32.02
C MET A 657 11.60 12.01 31.28
N PRO A 658 11.46 11.97 29.92
CA PRO A 658 11.07 13.17 29.18
C PRO A 658 9.61 13.52 29.40
N GLY A 659 9.28 14.80 29.50
CA GLY A 659 7.91 15.28 29.41
C GLY A 659 7.35 15.04 27.99
N ALA A 660 6.03 15.00 27.84
CA ALA A 660 5.36 14.67 26.55
C ALA A 660 5.77 15.57 25.36
N ARG A 661 6.21 16.80 25.64
CA ARG A 661 6.66 17.78 24.64
C ARG A 661 8.16 18.02 24.64
N GLU A 662 8.91 17.35 25.50
CA GLU A 662 10.36 17.48 25.65
C GLU A 662 11.10 16.47 24.75
N LEU A 663 12.37 16.74 24.49
CA LEU A 663 13.33 15.81 23.94
C LEU A 663 14.39 15.52 24.99
N LEU A 664 14.44 14.30 25.50
CA LEU A 664 15.57 13.84 26.31
C LEU A 664 16.74 13.48 25.39
N VAL A 665 17.91 14.04 25.67
CA VAL A 665 19.18 13.71 25.03
C VAL A 665 20.15 13.27 26.13
N GLU A 666 20.60 12.03 26.02
CA GLU A 666 21.58 11.44 26.93
C GLU A 666 22.94 11.32 26.24
N THR A 667 23.99 11.60 26.93
CA THR A 667 25.37 11.42 26.46
C THR A 667 26.16 10.61 27.47
N PHE A 668 26.91 9.61 27.00
CA PHE A 668 27.74 8.76 27.86
C PHE A 668 28.91 8.18 27.08
N PRO A 669 30.05 7.91 27.78
CA PRO A 669 31.19 7.19 27.20
C PRO A 669 30.95 5.66 27.25
N ARG A 670 31.43 4.92 26.28
CA ARG A 670 31.48 3.44 26.30
C ARG A 670 32.53 2.94 25.31
N ALA A 671 33.43 2.04 25.77
CA ALA A 671 34.43 1.39 24.91
C ALA A 671 35.19 2.35 23.97
N ASN A 672 35.80 3.40 24.53
CA ASN A 672 36.56 4.45 23.82
C ASN A 672 35.73 5.26 22.78
N LYS A 673 34.43 5.24 22.87
CA LYS A 673 33.49 6.04 22.05
C LYS A 673 32.58 6.86 22.96
N HIS A 674 32.05 7.91 22.38
CA HIS A 674 31.03 8.73 23.03
C HIS A 674 29.72 8.60 22.27
N TYR A 675 28.63 8.41 23.01
CA TYR A 675 27.31 8.21 22.47
C TYR A 675 26.44 9.42 22.79
N LEU A 676 25.61 9.79 21.84
CA LEU A 676 24.50 10.72 21.98
C LEU A 676 23.23 9.95 21.64
N VAL A 677 22.35 9.75 22.60
CA VAL A 677 21.08 9.06 22.42
C VAL A 677 19.95 10.04 22.65
N CYS A 678 19.00 10.10 21.73
CA CYS A 678 17.80 10.93 21.90
C CYS A 678 16.53 10.11 21.65
N TYR A 679 15.43 10.54 22.29
CA TYR A 679 14.16 9.82 22.31
C TYR A 679 13.02 10.67 21.75
N PRO A 680 12.97 10.90 20.43
CA PRO A 680 11.92 11.72 19.82
C PRO A 680 10.57 11.03 19.75
N PHE A 681 10.52 9.70 19.69
CA PHE A 681 9.30 8.89 19.49
C PHE A 681 8.49 9.31 18.26
N GLU A 682 9.15 9.55 17.12
CA GLU A 682 8.50 10.02 15.89
C GLU A 682 8.57 9.03 14.75
N GLY A 683 9.00 7.81 15.03
CA GLY A 683 9.10 6.77 14.04
C GLY A 683 10.42 6.76 13.28
N ARG A 684 10.75 5.58 12.76
CA ARG A 684 12.08 5.27 12.21
C ARG A 684 12.50 6.18 11.06
N LEU A 685 11.57 6.54 10.15
CA LEU A 685 11.94 7.36 8.98
C LEU A 685 12.38 8.76 9.38
N ALA A 686 11.62 9.44 10.25
CA ALA A 686 11.99 10.74 10.78
C ALA A 686 13.30 10.66 11.57
N HIS A 687 13.50 9.60 12.37
CA HIS A 687 14.73 9.38 13.12
C HIS A 687 15.94 9.09 12.22
N GLN A 688 15.78 8.35 11.13
CA GLN A 688 16.85 8.13 10.16
C GLN A 688 17.29 9.44 9.51
N THR A 689 16.32 10.27 9.13
CA THR A 689 16.61 11.61 8.56
C THR A 689 17.31 12.49 9.58
N LEU A 690 16.80 12.52 10.82
CA LEU A 690 17.45 13.23 11.91
C LEU A 690 18.88 12.74 12.15
N GLY A 691 19.11 11.43 12.18
CA GLY A 691 20.43 10.82 12.38
C GLY A 691 21.44 11.24 11.32
N MET A 692 21.03 11.26 10.05
CA MET A 692 21.87 11.73 8.95
C MET A 692 22.23 13.22 9.09
N LEU A 693 21.27 14.06 9.43
CA LEU A 693 21.49 15.50 9.59
C LEU A 693 22.34 15.81 10.83
N LEU A 694 22.07 15.12 11.97
CA LEU A 694 22.89 15.23 13.17
C LEU A 694 24.34 14.80 12.93
N THR A 695 24.54 13.69 12.21
CA THR A 695 25.90 13.23 11.87
C THR A 695 26.66 14.32 11.13
N ARG A 696 26.07 14.99 10.14
CA ARG A 696 26.70 16.12 9.43
C ARG A 696 27.02 17.30 10.37
N ARG A 697 26.11 17.67 11.26
CA ARG A 697 26.34 18.77 12.22
C ARG A 697 27.44 18.43 13.21
N LEU A 698 27.47 17.20 13.72
CA LEU A 698 28.53 16.72 14.59
C LEU A 698 29.89 16.67 13.87
N GLU A 699 29.92 16.36 12.57
CA GLU A 699 31.12 16.39 11.76
C GLU A 699 31.64 17.82 11.57
N ARG A 700 30.78 18.77 11.25
CA ARG A 700 31.12 20.20 11.20
C ARG A 700 31.61 20.72 12.55
N ALA A 701 31.04 20.23 13.65
CA ALA A 701 31.50 20.51 15.00
C ALA A 701 32.79 19.78 15.35
N ARG A 702 33.41 19.02 14.43
CA ARG A 702 34.66 18.26 14.64
C ARG A 702 34.57 17.18 15.74
N LEU A 703 33.38 16.63 15.96
CA LEU A 703 33.12 15.57 16.93
C LEU A 703 33.33 14.15 16.35
N ARG A 704 33.76 14.04 15.09
CA ARG A 704 34.15 12.80 14.41
C ARG A 704 33.13 11.67 14.63
N PRO A 705 31.86 11.82 14.16
CA PRO A 705 30.88 10.75 14.24
C PRO A 705 31.35 9.54 13.42
N LEU A 706 31.04 8.35 13.90
CA LEU A 706 31.36 7.08 13.26
C LEU A 706 30.14 6.41 12.63
N GLY A 707 28.95 6.73 13.16
CA GLY A 707 27.70 6.17 12.66
C GLY A 707 26.51 6.49 13.54
N PHE A 708 25.36 6.06 13.12
CA PHE A 708 24.11 6.16 13.90
C PHE A 708 23.23 4.95 13.68
N VAL A 709 22.33 4.70 14.61
CA VAL A 709 21.24 3.73 14.49
C VAL A 709 19.94 4.37 14.93
N ALA A 710 18.84 4.04 14.24
CA ALA A 710 17.53 4.60 14.54
C ALA A 710 16.45 3.50 14.50
N ASN A 711 15.56 3.52 15.48
CA ASN A 711 14.34 2.72 15.51
C ASN A 711 13.10 3.61 15.59
N GLU A 712 11.95 3.04 15.88
CA GLU A 712 10.68 3.78 15.95
C GLU A 712 10.63 4.78 17.12
N TYR A 713 11.47 4.60 18.14
CA TYR A 713 11.37 5.28 19.43
C TYR A 713 12.57 6.17 19.76
N ALA A 714 13.75 5.75 19.33
CA ALA A 714 15.02 6.38 19.69
C ALA A 714 16.02 6.43 18.53
N LEU A 715 16.99 7.30 18.67
CA LEU A 715 18.14 7.47 17.78
C LEU A 715 19.41 7.53 18.63
N ALA A 716 20.42 6.74 18.26
CA ALA A 716 21.76 6.79 18.84
C ALA A 716 22.79 7.16 17.79
N VAL A 717 23.62 8.15 18.05
CA VAL A 717 24.79 8.54 17.27
C VAL A 717 26.04 8.30 18.12
N TRP A 718 27.07 7.73 17.53
CA TRP A 718 28.35 7.50 18.24
C TRP A 718 29.53 8.06 17.48
N GLY A 719 30.54 8.49 18.21
CA GLY A 719 31.72 9.14 17.66
C GLY A 719 32.93 9.05 18.58
N LEU A 720 34.03 9.68 18.15
CA LEU A 720 35.28 9.76 18.91
C LEU A 720 35.36 11.05 19.78
N GLY A 721 34.51 12.04 19.50
CA GLY A 721 34.49 13.28 20.22
C GLY A 721 33.51 13.27 21.39
N ASP A 722 33.88 13.84 22.53
CA ASP A 722 33.02 13.95 23.69
C ASP A 722 32.08 15.13 23.55
N VAL A 723 30.83 14.85 23.27
CA VAL A 723 29.73 15.83 23.13
C VAL A 723 29.45 16.51 24.47
N ALA A 724 29.37 15.71 25.54
CA ALA A 724 29.05 16.23 26.87
C ALA A 724 30.10 17.26 27.35
N GLN A 725 31.38 16.93 27.19
CA GLN A 725 32.47 17.83 27.57
C GLN A 725 32.46 19.15 26.80
N ARG A 726 32.14 19.08 25.47
CA ARG A 726 32.07 20.27 24.63
C ARG A 726 30.90 21.18 24.96
N ILE A 727 29.75 20.59 25.29
CA ILE A 727 28.58 21.34 25.78
C ILE A 727 28.93 22.00 27.14
N ALA A 728 29.54 21.27 28.08
CA ALA A 728 29.92 21.79 29.39
C ALA A 728 30.94 22.94 29.31
N ARG A 729 31.80 22.94 28.27
CA ARG A 729 32.74 24.06 28.01
C ARG A 729 32.11 25.25 27.29
N GLY A 730 30.83 25.16 26.90
CA GLY A 730 30.15 26.21 26.14
C GLY A 730 30.67 26.37 24.71
N GLU A 731 31.30 25.33 24.13
CA GLU A 731 31.84 25.38 22.77
C GLU A 731 30.72 25.32 21.71
N PHE A 732 29.56 24.74 22.04
CA PHE A 732 28.32 24.82 21.27
C PHE A 732 27.11 24.53 22.16
N ALA A 733 25.94 24.98 21.74
CA ALA A 733 24.70 24.68 22.42
C ALA A 733 24.07 23.41 21.80
N LEU A 734 23.53 22.54 22.64
CA LEU A 734 22.82 21.34 22.13
C LEU A 734 21.63 21.71 21.25
N ALA A 735 20.98 22.85 21.51
CA ALA A 735 19.88 23.36 20.69
C ALA A 735 20.29 23.60 19.24
N ASP A 736 21.53 23.99 18.96
CA ASP A 736 22.03 24.24 17.61
C ASP A 736 22.06 22.95 16.77
N LEU A 737 22.21 21.76 17.42
CA LEU A 737 22.17 20.48 16.75
C LEU A 737 20.75 20.11 16.25
N PHE A 738 19.72 20.65 16.91
CA PHE A 738 18.31 20.36 16.63
C PHE A 738 17.54 21.57 16.11
N ASP A 739 18.23 22.56 15.56
CA ASP A 739 17.55 23.74 14.99
C ASP A 739 16.84 23.37 13.67
N GLU A 740 15.69 24.01 13.44
CA GLU A 740 14.84 23.79 12.25
C GLU A 740 15.57 24.10 10.93
N ASP A 741 16.63 24.91 10.96
CA ASP A 741 17.46 25.25 9.79
C ASP A 741 18.16 24.04 9.17
N MET A 742 18.28 22.91 9.90
CA MET A 742 18.76 21.64 9.34
C MET A 742 17.92 21.14 8.16
N LEU A 743 16.65 21.52 8.08
CA LEU A 743 15.75 21.15 6.99
C LEU A 743 15.94 21.98 5.72
N GLY A 744 16.74 23.03 5.77
CA GLY A 744 17.18 23.81 4.62
C GLY A 744 18.48 23.25 4.01
N ASP A 745 19.58 24.02 4.19
CA ASP A 745 20.87 23.76 3.55
C ASP A 745 21.46 22.37 3.87
N ASP A 746 21.29 21.86 5.09
CA ASP A 746 21.82 20.56 5.48
C ASP A 746 21.14 19.41 4.75
N LEU A 747 19.81 19.47 4.67
CA LEU A 747 19.00 18.48 3.96
C LEU A 747 19.24 18.54 2.46
N GLU A 748 19.29 19.74 1.86
CA GLU A 748 19.54 19.91 0.44
C GLU A 748 20.92 19.40 0.04
N ALA A 749 21.95 19.72 0.82
CA ALA A 749 23.31 19.26 0.59
C ALA A 749 23.41 17.74 0.70
N TRP A 750 22.72 17.13 1.68
CA TRP A 750 22.70 15.67 1.82
C TRP A 750 21.94 15.01 0.66
N LEU A 751 20.79 15.52 0.27
CA LEU A 751 20.02 14.99 -0.87
C LEU A 751 20.84 15.01 -2.17
N ALA A 752 21.63 16.06 -2.34
CA ALA A 752 22.48 16.22 -3.51
C ALA A 752 23.54 15.10 -3.65
N GLU A 753 24.04 14.57 -2.54
CA GLU A 753 25.09 13.54 -2.51
C GLU A 753 24.52 12.11 -2.40
N SER A 754 23.23 11.98 -2.04
CA SER A 754 22.62 10.70 -1.68
C SER A 754 22.26 9.83 -2.89
N ALA A 755 22.59 8.55 -2.82
CA ALA A 755 22.12 7.52 -3.76
C ALA A 755 20.59 7.34 -3.73
N LEU A 756 19.95 7.76 -2.62
CA LEU A 756 18.50 7.74 -2.45
C LEU A 756 17.77 8.52 -3.55
N MET A 757 18.30 9.68 -3.91
CA MET A 757 17.71 10.52 -4.96
C MET A 757 17.76 9.86 -6.34
N LYS A 758 18.82 9.15 -6.68
CA LYS A 758 18.90 8.38 -7.94
C LYS A 758 17.83 7.28 -7.99
N ARG A 759 17.64 6.57 -6.87
CA ARG A 759 16.63 5.53 -6.76
C ARG A 759 15.20 6.11 -6.88
N THR A 760 14.89 7.17 -6.15
CA THR A 760 13.59 7.84 -6.21
C THR A 760 13.31 8.41 -7.59
N PHE A 761 14.31 9.06 -8.20
CA PHE A 761 14.22 9.56 -9.58
C PHE A 761 13.94 8.43 -10.58
N ARG A 762 14.55 7.25 -10.41
CA ARG A 762 14.28 6.08 -11.26
C ARG A 762 12.82 5.69 -11.23
N ASN A 763 12.22 5.64 -10.05
CA ASN A 763 10.79 5.34 -9.89
C ASN A 763 9.92 6.39 -10.60
N CYS A 764 10.19 7.68 -10.40
CA CYS A 764 9.48 8.76 -11.08
C CYS A 764 9.66 8.71 -12.61
N ALA A 765 10.88 8.41 -13.09
CA ALA A 765 11.18 8.30 -14.51
C ALA A 765 10.45 7.12 -15.20
N ILE A 766 10.27 6.01 -14.49
CA ILE A 766 9.49 4.86 -14.95
C ILE A 766 8.00 5.20 -14.98
N ILE A 767 7.45 5.77 -13.89
CA ILE A 767 6.04 6.17 -13.81
C ILE A 767 5.70 7.19 -14.91
N ALA A 768 6.50 8.23 -15.07
CA ALA A 768 6.31 9.24 -16.11
C ALA A 768 6.56 8.72 -17.54
N GLY A 769 7.05 7.48 -17.67
CA GLY A 769 7.38 6.84 -18.94
C GLY A 769 8.63 7.41 -19.62
N LEU A 770 9.49 8.17 -18.94
CA LEU A 770 10.78 8.59 -19.50
C LEU A 770 11.67 7.38 -19.79
N ILE A 771 11.62 6.40 -18.89
CA ILE A 771 12.30 5.11 -19.03
C ILE A 771 11.24 4.02 -19.16
N GLU A 772 11.23 3.36 -20.30
CA GLU A 772 10.32 2.25 -20.59
C GLU A 772 11.02 0.93 -20.27
N ARG A 773 10.38 0.10 -19.44
CA ARG A 773 10.88 -1.24 -19.07
C ARG A 773 10.45 -2.30 -20.08
N ARG A 774 9.20 -2.21 -20.56
CA ARG A 774 8.56 -3.22 -21.41
C ARG A 774 8.39 -2.72 -22.83
N PHE A 775 8.80 -3.56 -23.79
CA PHE A 775 8.63 -3.38 -25.22
C PHE A 775 7.83 -4.57 -25.78
N PRO A 776 7.26 -4.46 -26.98
CA PRO A 776 6.59 -5.61 -27.60
C PRO A 776 7.54 -6.82 -27.71
N GLY A 777 7.23 -7.88 -26.93
CA GLY A 777 8.02 -9.12 -26.92
C GLY A 777 9.35 -9.07 -26.15
N GLN A 778 9.70 -7.95 -25.53
CA GLN A 778 10.96 -7.80 -24.79
C GLN A 778 10.76 -6.98 -23.50
N GLU A 779 11.50 -7.35 -22.46
CA GLU A 779 11.68 -6.54 -21.25
C GLU A 779 13.18 -6.19 -21.12
N LYS A 780 13.49 -4.93 -20.82
CA LYS A 780 14.88 -4.51 -20.62
C LYS A 780 15.44 -5.11 -19.34
N PRO A 781 16.68 -5.64 -19.38
CA PRO A 781 17.38 -6.03 -18.18
C PRO A 781 17.50 -4.85 -17.20
N ARG A 782 17.33 -5.12 -15.93
CA ARG A 782 17.37 -4.14 -14.86
C ARG A 782 18.61 -3.26 -14.88
N ARG A 783 19.79 -3.88 -14.99
CA ARG A 783 21.08 -3.18 -15.05
C ARG A 783 21.09 -2.10 -16.14
N GLN A 784 20.48 -2.36 -17.29
CA GLN A 784 20.38 -1.38 -18.37
C GLN A 784 19.44 -0.22 -18.01
N VAL A 785 18.33 -0.51 -17.31
CA VAL A 785 17.39 0.50 -16.80
C VAL A 785 18.09 1.40 -15.79
N THR A 786 18.82 0.82 -14.83
CA THR A 786 19.58 1.55 -13.81
C THR A 786 20.62 2.49 -14.41
N ILE A 787 21.52 1.96 -15.26
CA ILE A 787 22.58 2.77 -15.90
C ILE A 787 21.97 3.91 -16.73
N SER A 788 20.93 3.63 -17.52
CA SER A 788 20.28 4.65 -18.34
C SER A 788 19.64 5.73 -17.49
N THR A 789 19.04 5.37 -16.34
CA THR A 789 18.35 6.31 -15.47
C THR A 789 19.34 7.18 -14.70
N ASP A 790 20.43 6.61 -14.21
CA ASP A 790 21.44 7.33 -13.45
C ASP A 790 22.16 8.35 -14.32
N LEU A 791 22.47 8.02 -15.60
CA LEU A 791 23.00 8.97 -16.57
C LEU A 791 22.04 10.13 -16.83
N VAL A 792 20.74 9.85 -17.01
CA VAL A 792 19.74 10.91 -17.22
C VAL A 792 19.60 11.77 -15.96
N TYR A 793 19.62 11.19 -14.77
CA TYR A 793 19.58 11.92 -13.50
C TYR A 793 20.75 12.92 -13.41
N ASP A 794 21.98 12.47 -13.67
CA ASP A 794 23.18 13.30 -13.57
C ASP A 794 23.16 14.44 -14.60
N VAL A 795 22.69 14.19 -15.84
CA VAL A 795 22.53 15.22 -16.88
C VAL A 795 21.47 16.24 -16.47
N LEU A 796 20.29 15.81 -16.01
CA LEU A 796 19.22 16.73 -15.61
C LEU A 796 19.62 17.57 -14.40
N ARG A 797 20.26 16.95 -13.41
CA ARG A 797 20.75 17.65 -12.23
C ARG A 797 21.75 18.77 -12.58
N SER A 798 22.64 18.51 -13.53
CA SER A 798 23.68 19.48 -13.92
C SER A 798 23.17 20.58 -14.82
N HIS A 799 22.19 20.30 -15.70
CA HIS A 799 21.77 21.23 -16.75
C HIS A 799 20.32 21.75 -16.59
N GLN A 800 19.51 21.11 -15.78
CA GLN A 800 18.11 21.50 -15.55
C GLN A 800 17.65 21.09 -14.12
N PRO A 801 18.18 21.73 -13.06
CA PRO A 801 17.92 21.34 -11.65
C PRO A 801 16.42 21.41 -11.26
N ASP A 802 15.64 22.26 -11.95
CA ASP A 802 14.20 22.43 -11.74
C ASP A 802 13.34 21.52 -12.63
N HIS A 803 13.94 20.51 -13.26
CA HIS A 803 13.23 19.55 -14.10
C HIS A 803 12.08 18.89 -13.35
N VAL A 804 10.92 18.71 -13.99
CA VAL A 804 9.68 18.15 -13.42
C VAL A 804 9.92 16.85 -12.65
N LEU A 805 10.73 15.93 -13.20
CA LEU A 805 11.02 14.66 -12.55
C LEU A 805 11.96 14.77 -11.35
N LEU A 806 12.87 15.74 -11.33
CA LEU A 806 13.70 16.02 -10.17
C LEU A 806 12.86 16.58 -9.03
N ARG A 807 11.92 17.48 -9.37
CA ARG A 807 10.94 18.00 -8.41
C ARG A 807 10.03 16.90 -7.85
N ALA A 808 9.51 16.01 -8.71
CA ALA A 808 8.72 14.85 -8.31
C ALA A 808 9.53 13.91 -7.40
N ALA A 809 10.80 13.65 -7.72
CA ALA A 809 11.66 12.80 -6.91
C ALA A 809 11.97 13.42 -5.53
N ARG A 810 12.19 14.75 -5.45
CA ARG A 810 12.36 15.44 -4.17
C ARG A 810 11.10 15.37 -3.31
N ALA A 811 9.92 15.60 -3.90
CA ALA A 811 8.64 15.50 -3.20
C ALA A 811 8.38 14.07 -2.67
N ASP A 812 8.67 13.05 -3.46
CA ASP A 812 8.55 11.64 -3.04
C ASP A 812 9.53 11.27 -1.93
N ALA A 813 10.79 11.72 -2.04
CA ALA A 813 11.78 11.50 -0.99
C ALA A 813 11.33 12.17 0.32
N ALA A 814 10.88 13.42 0.26
CA ALA A 814 10.45 14.19 1.43
C ALA A 814 9.27 13.54 2.17
N THR A 815 8.29 12.96 1.45
CA THR A 815 7.09 12.38 2.05
C THR A 815 7.23 10.90 2.40
N GLY A 816 7.83 10.10 1.50
CA GLY A 816 7.78 8.64 1.59
C GLY A 816 9.00 7.99 2.24
N LEU A 817 10.17 8.64 2.21
CA LEU A 817 11.43 8.05 2.66
C LEU A 817 12.08 8.81 3.83
N LEU A 818 11.88 10.11 3.91
CA LEU A 818 12.53 10.97 4.89
C LEU A 818 11.59 11.48 5.98
N ASP A 819 10.30 11.43 5.73
CA ASP A 819 9.24 11.96 6.61
C ASP A 819 9.57 13.37 7.15
N VAL A 820 9.97 14.25 6.21
CA VAL A 820 10.48 15.61 6.54
C VAL A 820 9.44 16.43 7.28
N ARG A 821 8.15 16.26 6.95
CA ARG A 821 7.07 16.97 7.63
C ARG A 821 7.02 16.62 9.12
N ARG A 822 7.08 15.33 9.44
CA ARG A 822 7.05 14.86 10.83
C ARG A 822 8.28 15.28 11.59
N LEU A 823 9.44 15.29 10.92
CA LEU A 823 10.67 15.84 11.50
C LEU A 823 10.54 17.33 11.79
N ALA A 824 9.96 18.11 10.88
CA ALA A 824 9.71 19.54 11.10
C ALA A 824 8.77 19.81 12.28
N GLU A 825 7.65 19.06 12.35
CA GLU A 825 6.71 19.12 13.48
C GLU A 825 7.39 18.78 14.81
N MET A 826 8.28 17.77 14.80
CA MET A 826 9.06 17.38 15.97
C MET A 826 10.04 18.48 16.39
N LEU A 827 10.82 19.04 15.46
CA LEU A 827 11.78 20.11 15.75
C LEU A 827 11.06 21.34 16.34
N SER A 828 9.93 21.73 15.77
CA SER A 828 9.10 22.82 16.28
C SER A 828 8.57 22.52 17.70
N ARG A 829 8.14 21.29 17.97
CA ARG A 829 7.64 20.87 19.28
C ARG A 829 8.69 20.96 20.37
N ILE A 830 9.93 20.56 20.06
CA ILE A 830 11.03 20.48 21.05
C ILE A 830 11.80 21.78 21.22
N LYS A 831 11.51 22.81 20.43
CA LYS A 831 12.21 24.11 20.49
C LYS A 831 12.15 24.71 21.90
N GLY A 832 13.32 24.91 22.50
CA GLY A 832 13.44 25.36 23.89
C GLY A 832 13.05 24.32 24.97
N ARG A 833 12.90 23.04 24.61
CA ARG A 833 12.47 21.95 25.50
C ARG A 833 13.36 20.72 25.37
N ILE A 834 14.65 20.93 25.11
CA ILE A 834 15.63 19.86 25.04
C ILE A 834 16.23 19.71 26.43
N VAL A 835 16.15 18.52 26.99
CA VAL A 835 16.72 18.15 28.28
C VAL A 835 17.97 17.31 28.04
N HIS A 836 19.13 17.79 28.50
CA HIS A 836 20.40 17.08 28.40
C HIS A 836 20.79 16.41 29.72
N LYS A 837 21.15 15.14 29.64
CA LYS A 837 21.75 14.37 30.72
C LYS A 837 23.10 13.80 30.28
N ALA A 838 24.17 14.25 30.94
CA ALA A 838 25.48 13.62 30.83
C ALA A 838 25.56 12.50 31.89
N LEU A 839 25.74 11.27 31.41
CA LEU A 839 25.78 10.06 32.22
C LEU A 839 27.17 9.40 32.13
N ASP A 840 27.54 8.65 33.16
CA ASP A 840 28.79 7.89 33.17
C ASP A 840 28.67 6.54 32.47
N HIS A 841 27.43 6.02 32.35
CA HIS A 841 27.11 4.72 31.79
C HIS A 841 25.84 4.77 30.94
N VAL A 842 25.59 3.69 30.23
CA VAL A 842 24.35 3.53 29.43
C VAL A 842 23.11 3.58 30.34
N SER A 843 22.07 4.29 29.91
CA SER A 843 20.78 4.33 30.62
C SER A 843 19.89 3.13 30.26
N PRO A 844 18.94 2.71 31.13
CA PRO A 844 18.00 1.67 30.81
C PRO A 844 17.18 1.92 29.52
N LEU A 845 16.81 3.18 29.24
CA LEU A 845 16.06 3.57 28.06
C LEU A 845 16.92 3.48 26.79
N ALA A 846 18.26 3.64 26.89
CA ALA A 846 19.18 3.51 25.76
C ALA A 846 19.47 2.06 25.37
N VAL A 847 19.35 1.08 26.29
CA VAL A 847 19.70 -0.32 26.04
C VAL A 847 19.06 -0.87 24.76
N PRO A 848 17.73 -0.70 24.50
CA PRO A 848 17.11 -1.27 23.29
C PRO A 848 17.72 -0.75 21.98
N VAL A 849 18.02 0.54 21.87
CA VAL A 849 18.61 1.12 20.66
C VAL A 849 20.09 0.78 20.53
N MET A 850 20.80 0.67 21.65
CA MET A 850 22.21 0.25 21.66
C MET A 850 22.39 -1.20 21.18
N LEU A 851 21.45 -2.08 21.49
CA LEU A 851 21.44 -3.48 21.02
C LEU A 851 21.19 -3.62 19.51
N GLU A 852 20.71 -2.58 18.86
CA GLU A 852 20.57 -2.56 17.40
C GLU A 852 21.88 -2.19 16.70
N ILE A 853 22.88 -1.64 17.43
CA ILE A 853 24.22 -1.35 16.92
C ILE A 853 24.95 -2.68 16.70
N GLY A 854 25.20 -3.05 15.45
CA GLY A 854 25.88 -4.29 15.07
C GLY A 854 24.96 -5.41 14.58
N ARG A 855 23.65 -5.27 14.65
CA ARG A 855 22.70 -6.24 14.07
C ARG A 855 22.72 -6.31 12.55
N GLU A 856 23.26 -5.32 11.89
CA GLU A 856 23.26 -5.28 10.41
C GLU A 856 24.25 -6.28 9.78
N THR A 857 25.09 -6.98 10.57
CA THR A 857 26.18 -7.81 10.03
C THR A 857 26.13 -9.30 10.36
N VAL A 858 25.27 -9.78 11.28
CA VAL A 858 25.25 -11.20 11.71
C VAL A 858 23.83 -11.76 11.78
N TYR A 859 23.56 -12.81 11.00
CA TYR A 859 22.30 -13.56 11.00
C TYR A 859 22.55 -15.00 11.47
N GLY A 860 21.72 -15.54 12.40
CA GLY A 860 21.76 -16.92 12.84
C GLY A 860 21.66 -17.12 14.37
N GLU A 861 21.53 -18.36 14.85
CA GLU A 861 21.42 -18.66 16.29
C GLU A 861 22.67 -18.23 17.08
N ALA A 862 23.85 -18.32 16.48
CA ALA A 862 25.08 -17.79 17.06
C ALA A 862 25.04 -16.26 17.25
N ALA A 863 24.34 -15.54 16.38
CA ALA A 863 24.13 -14.11 16.52
C ALA A 863 23.14 -13.78 17.65
N ASP A 864 22.09 -14.57 17.81
CA ASP A 864 21.14 -14.41 18.91
C ASP A 864 21.79 -14.69 20.28
N SER A 865 22.70 -15.67 20.34
CA SER A 865 23.48 -15.99 21.54
C SER A 865 24.48 -14.87 21.89
N LEU A 866 25.26 -14.37 20.93
CA LEU A 866 26.16 -13.22 21.12
C LEU A 866 25.40 -11.94 21.47
N LEU A 867 24.22 -11.75 20.91
CA LEU A 867 23.35 -10.60 21.24
C LEU A 867 22.75 -10.74 22.64
N ALA A 868 22.43 -11.96 23.08
CA ALA A 868 21.98 -12.20 24.45
C ALA A 868 23.09 -11.91 25.45
N GLU A 869 24.33 -12.35 25.19
CA GLU A 869 25.49 -12.02 26.04
C GLU A 869 25.77 -10.51 26.05
N ALA A 870 25.75 -9.84 24.87
CA ALA A 870 25.91 -8.39 24.79
C ALA A 870 24.76 -7.63 25.46
N ALA A 871 23.52 -8.19 25.41
CA ALA A 871 22.39 -7.65 26.12
C ALA A 871 22.55 -7.76 27.62
N ASP A 872 22.98 -8.91 28.11
CA ASP A 872 23.21 -9.13 29.55
C ASP A 872 24.30 -8.21 30.11
N GLU A 873 25.36 -7.97 29.34
CA GLU A 873 26.40 -7.00 29.71
C GLU A 873 25.87 -5.56 29.76
N LEU A 874 25.18 -5.11 28.70
CA LEU A 874 24.57 -3.78 28.63
C LEU A 874 23.52 -3.57 29.71
N VAL A 875 22.67 -4.57 29.95
CA VAL A 875 21.66 -4.52 30.99
C VAL A 875 22.29 -4.46 32.38
N LYS A 876 23.33 -5.24 32.63
CA LYS A 876 24.05 -5.21 33.87
C LYS A 876 24.70 -3.84 34.12
N GLU A 877 25.30 -3.25 33.07
CA GLU A 877 25.87 -1.89 33.12
C GLU A 877 24.77 -0.84 33.37
N ALA A 878 23.62 -0.93 32.73
CA ALA A 878 22.50 0.00 32.89
C ALA A 878 21.79 -0.14 34.24
N MET A 879 21.83 -1.33 34.85
CA MET A 879 21.17 -1.59 36.14
C MET A 879 22.10 -1.42 37.34
N GLN A 880 23.42 -1.34 37.17
CA GLN A 880 24.40 -0.97 38.21
C GLN A 880 24.38 0.52 38.50
#